data_6ff6b14a55d9a00f0fae96eaa5b40f89
#
_entry.id   6ff6b14a55d9a00f0fae96eaa5b40f89
#
_cell.length_a   1.000
_cell.length_b   1.000
_cell.length_c   1.000
_cell.angle_alpha   90.00
_cell.angle_beta   90.00
_cell.angle_gamma   90.00
#
_symmetry.space_group_name_H-M   'P 1'
#
loop_
_entity.id
_entity.type
_entity.pdbx_description
1 polymer ?
#
loop_
_entity_poly.entity_id
_entity_poly.type
_entity_poly.pdbx_seq_one_letter_code
_entity_poly.pdbx_strand_id
1 'polypeptide(L)'
;MTTYQLRDICTREMIIKGITDPLNRYELIETILRYRGEKEALLIRRVAQGGMDRLSNLLFRKKGTCLKDEGTIHNPARLILYNDLDLTLYDKYQVGIDRSKKDDISKVVVNHLVESNVLLVSEDGAICSILNLVSDGMEPEKFYLERDGSQPILPSDHKFYYLMFFEKKESDILYQYYYDIEQKQNVIINYYKIPLADLEVRDVEETEAILSIDFGTSNTTAGAYLDYGYIQRHDNNDLLNEGIKLDAVNIVQFLDNAKDGKKWVPMLPTLVCVADCSNADRIEYHFGYKAQKDTRIKYYDESFSMFYEMKRWVNSYDQMQEIIDKKGNTLMVTRGSIIREYLLYVIKCAQQQFKCRFRHLHLTSPVKLKQQYNQMFTELLYDYDIDTKHMLDEGTAVIYNSIHNMIEKKRFYPGEQTQALIIDCGGGTTDLASSRFIIDNDNVSYKVNIETTYENGDTNFGGNNITYRIMQYIKIMFAAHYAHQELLRIDDIIQVASEDIFRYVDEFGKDEVYRRLEEAYEAAEQIIPTKFKKYENSTRDEYFMIKNNFYFLFDIADRMKKEFYMNEGVIRNSFSSSDKEEGDLRVTQIERWNLVVRTPSGHLEYEHSFPDVVFNIKEIELLLKADIYEIVNKFLNDFYKKRQLEHYSMIKLTGQSCKIDIFREALKEFVPGKSIEFKQQSKDNHNLMDLKLTCVRGAIQYVNARKMGYTDVTLQYSVPAIPYSISGYTHENEEKMLIYSLDRTQTFGHLSRHSGIRQLELFLKDGSGNLKYRYTYISREENFVNTTYEEILDKYENYASLFVQDDFDVIRENEVKFFVFAAQDQWGFWVVPVRRMQNVLQLGKDAFYAFENDSWEMDFFDGMK
;
A
#
# COMPACT_ATOMS: atom_id res chain seq x y z
N MET A 1 19.60 36.56 -8.20
CA MET A 1 19.52 37.67 -7.20
C MET A 1 20.89 37.96 -6.65
N THR A 2 21.17 39.24 -6.35
CA THR A 2 22.42 39.66 -5.69
C THR A 2 22.36 39.35 -4.19
N THR A 3 23.50 39.29 -3.53
CA THR A 3 23.56 39.09 -2.05
C THR A 3 22.81 40.19 -1.31
N TYR A 4 22.81 41.41 -1.84
CA TYR A 4 22.06 42.54 -1.28
C TYR A 4 20.53 42.28 -1.35
N GLN A 5 20.02 41.86 -2.49
CA GLN A 5 18.58 41.51 -2.65
C GLN A 5 18.15 40.35 -1.74
N LEU A 6 19.00 39.36 -1.54
CA LEU A 6 18.72 38.23 -0.62
C LEU A 6 18.69 38.73 0.84
N ARG A 7 19.58 39.62 1.23
CA ARG A 7 19.57 40.26 2.57
C ARG A 7 18.34 41.14 2.77
N ASP A 8 17.91 41.87 1.77
CA ASP A 8 16.68 42.67 1.81
C ASP A 8 15.45 41.80 2.04
N ILE A 9 15.36 40.62 1.36
CA ILE A 9 14.30 39.64 1.60
C ILE A 9 14.35 39.12 3.05
N CYS A 10 15.51 38.72 3.53
CA CYS A 10 15.65 38.24 4.89
C CYS A 10 15.23 39.27 5.95
N THR A 11 15.51 40.51 5.71
CA THR A 11 15.13 41.63 6.60
C THR A 11 13.64 41.94 6.50
N ARG A 12 13.12 42.07 5.28
CA ARG A 12 11.74 42.47 5.00
C ARG A 12 10.75 41.37 5.48
N GLU A 13 11.07 40.11 5.24
CA GLU A 13 10.25 38.96 5.67
C GLU A 13 10.58 38.50 7.11
N MET A 14 11.45 39.24 7.81
CA MET A 14 11.90 38.95 9.19
C MET A 14 12.44 37.54 9.38
N ILE A 15 13.02 36.96 8.34
CA ILE A 15 13.59 35.58 8.34
C ILE A 15 14.80 35.50 9.28
N ILE A 16 15.61 36.57 9.31
CA ILE A 16 16.78 36.70 10.16
C ILE A 16 16.64 37.97 10.97
N LYS A 17 16.62 37.84 12.29
CA LYS A 17 16.72 39.01 13.21
C LYS A 17 18.18 39.23 13.53
N GLY A 18 18.74 40.33 13.09
CA GLY A 18 20.11 40.73 13.38
C GLY A 18 20.94 40.98 12.11
N ILE A 19 22.27 40.93 12.28
CA ILE A 19 23.19 41.31 11.19
C ILE A 19 23.31 40.09 10.23
N THR A 20 22.91 40.28 8.97
CA THR A 20 23.01 39.32 7.87
C THR A 20 24.37 39.30 7.18
N ASP A 21 25.28 40.22 7.57
CA ASP A 21 26.57 40.39 6.91
C ASP A 21 27.52 39.16 6.93
N PRO A 22 27.52 38.30 7.96
CA PRO A 22 28.38 37.14 7.94
C PRO A 22 27.90 36.01 7.01
N LEU A 23 26.66 36.05 6.50
CA LEU A 23 26.12 35.02 5.63
C LEU A 23 26.52 35.25 4.17
N ASN A 24 27.03 34.19 3.54
CA ASN A 24 27.33 34.23 2.12
C ASN A 24 26.04 34.02 1.28
N ARG A 25 26.16 34.22 -0.04
CA ARG A 25 25.03 34.15 -0.97
C ARG A 25 24.29 32.81 -0.90
N TYR A 26 25.02 31.70 -0.75
CA TYR A 26 24.44 30.35 -0.70
C TYR A 26 23.67 30.16 0.61
N GLU A 27 24.25 30.53 1.74
CA GLU A 27 23.62 30.47 3.06
C GLU A 27 22.32 31.29 3.11
N LEU A 28 22.29 32.44 2.49
CA LEU A 28 21.09 33.30 2.40
C LEU A 28 19.98 32.61 1.58
N ILE A 29 20.33 32.04 0.44
CA ILE A 29 19.36 31.30 -0.40
C ILE A 29 18.81 30.09 0.38
N GLU A 30 19.66 29.29 1.01
CA GLU A 30 19.21 28.16 1.82
C GLU A 30 18.28 28.58 2.96
N THR A 31 18.62 29.69 3.65
CA THR A 31 17.82 30.18 4.75
C THR A 31 16.44 30.66 4.27
N ILE A 32 16.38 31.36 3.13
CA ILE A 32 15.10 31.79 2.53
C ILE A 32 14.25 30.60 2.09
N LEU A 33 14.84 29.62 1.41
CA LEU A 33 14.14 28.43 0.94
C LEU A 33 13.57 27.60 2.10
N ARG A 34 14.34 27.45 3.19
CA ARG A 34 13.85 26.77 4.39
C ARG A 34 12.69 27.53 5.06
N TYR A 35 12.81 28.86 5.16
CA TYR A 35 11.76 29.68 5.74
C TYR A 35 10.45 29.58 4.94
N ARG A 36 10.55 29.50 3.62
CA ARG A 36 9.39 29.34 2.72
C ARG A 36 8.88 27.91 2.61
N GLY A 37 9.48 26.95 3.36
CA GLY A 37 9.08 25.57 3.32
C GLY A 37 9.59 24.78 2.10
N GLU A 38 10.38 25.38 1.22
CA GLU A 38 10.99 24.72 0.05
C GLU A 38 12.16 23.81 0.44
N LYS A 39 12.74 23.97 1.63
CA LYS A 39 13.71 23.05 2.25
C LYS A 39 13.29 22.69 3.66
N GLU A 40 13.44 21.42 4.01
CA GLU A 40 13.15 20.93 5.36
C GLU A 40 14.01 21.64 6.41
N ALA A 41 13.43 21.94 7.58
CA ALA A 41 14.16 22.48 8.72
C ALA A 41 15.21 21.46 9.23
N LEU A 42 16.33 21.96 9.75
CA LEU A 42 17.36 21.12 10.38
C LEU A 42 16.90 20.72 11.79
N LEU A 43 16.17 19.60 11.87
CA LEU A 43 15.60 19.10 13.12
C LEU A 43 16.42 17.90 13.65
N ILE A 44 16.71 17.90 14.94
CA ILE A 44 17.39 16.81 15.62
C ILE A 44 16.37 15.70 15.88
N ARG A 45 16.41 14.66 15.06
CA ARG A 45 15.51 13.51 15.17
C ARG A 45 16.24 12.24 15.63
N ARG A 46 17.52 12.11 15.33
CA ARG A 46 18.31 10.91 15.63
C ARG A 46 19.31 11.15 16.74
N VAL A 47 19.59 10.10 17.51
CA VAL A 47 20.61 10.15 18.54
C VAL A 47 22.00 10.22 17.91
N ALA A 48 22.81 11.21 18.36
CA ALA A 48 24.22 11.30 18.05
C ALA A 48 25.04 11.06 19.33
N GLN A 49 26.07 10.23 19.24
CA GLN A 49 26.95 9.94 20.39
C GLN A 49 27.58 11.24 20.92
N GLY A 50 27.39 11.51 22.22
CA GLY A 50 27.87 12.73 22.87
C GLY A 50 27.15 14.02 22.46
N GLY A 51 26.05 13.92 21.68
CA GLY A 51 25.28 15.06 21.20
C GLY A 51 24.67 15.90 22.33
N MET A 52 24.09 15.25 23.33
CA MET A 52 23.55 15.92 24.52
C MET A 52 24.62 16.69 25.33
N ASP A 53 25.81 16.09 25.48
CA ASP A 53 26.95 16.74 26.17
C ASP A 53 27.41 17.97 25.38
N ARG A 54 27.49 17.90 24.06
CA ARG A 54 27.84 19.02 23.19
C ARG A 54 26.85 20.18 23.33
N LEU A 55 25.55 19.89 23.34
CA LEU A 55 24.52 20.91 23.55
C LEU A 55 24.58 21.50 24.95
N SER A 56 24.72 20.68 25.97
CA SER A 56 24.90 21.14 27.37
C SER A 56 26.13 22.06 27.52
N ASN A 57 27.27 21.68 26.95
CA ASN A 57 28.48 22.51 26.96
C ASN A 57 28.28 23.83 26.19
N LEU A 58 27.55 23.82 25.05
CA LEU A 58 27.30 25.02 24.28
C LEU A 58 26.41 26.02 25.05
N LEU A 59 25.32 25.54 25.63
CA LEU A 59 24.32 26.39 26.26
C LEU A 59 24.72 26.88 27.66
N PHE A 60 25.26 25.99 28.51
CA PHE A 60 25.44 26.29 29.92
C PHE A 60 26.89 26.60 30.30
N ARG A 61 27.90 26.14 29.53
CA ARG A 61 29.33 26.39 29.83
C ARG A 61 29.94 27.46 28.91
N LYS A 62 29.44 27.67 27.71
CA LYS A 62 30.10 28.61 26.78
C LYS A 62 29.38 29.92 26.63
N LYS A 63 28.13 30.03 26.26
CA LYS A 63 27.41 31.33 26.14
C LYS A 63 25.95 31.12 25.67
N GLY A 64 25.06 30.57 26.48
CA GLY A 64 23.63 30.70 26.28
C GLY A 64 23.10 31.98 26.95
N THR A 65 22.31 32.76 26.24
CA THR A 65 21.65 33.97 26.82
C THR A 65 20.16 33.74 26.79
N CYS A 66 19.55 33.70 28.00
CA CYS A 66 18.11 33.63 28.12
C CYS A 66 17.49 34.99 27.78
N LEU A 67 16.65 34.99 26.78
CA LEU A 67 15.80 36.14 26.45
C LEU A 67 14.62 36.14 27.39
N LYS A 68 14.26 37.31 27.92
CA LYS A 68 13.04 37.40 28.73
C LYS A 68 11.84 37.40 27.78
N ASP A 69 11.12 36.34 27.76
CA ASP A 69 9.79 36.29 27.18
C ASP A 69 8.77 36.33 28.34
N GLU A 70 8.08 37.41 28.45
CA GLU A 70 7.05 37.54 29.48
C GLU A 70 5.68 37.06 28.98
N GLY A 71 5.64 35.82 28.55
CA GLY A 71 4.41 35.13 28.26
C GLY A 71 3.82 35.35 26.87
N THR A 72 4.66 35.53 25.87
CA THR A 72 4.25 35.55 24.45
C THR A 72 4.17 34.16 23.82
N ILE A 73 4.93 33.18 24.31
CA ILE A 73 4.86 31.79 23.85
C ILE A 73 3.99 31.00 24.85
N HIS A 74 2.97 30.34 24.33
CA HIS A 74 2.13 29.43 25.07
C HIS A 74 2.45 27.98 24.70
N ASN A 75 2.94 27.20 25.64
CA ASN A 75 3.13 25.77 25.50
C ASN A 75 1.97 24.97 26.14
N PRO A 76 1.82 23.69 25.86
CA PRO A 76 0.90 22.83 26.58
C PRO A 76 1.13 22.86 28.09
N ALA A 77 0.07 22.88 28.88
CA ALA A 77 0.19 22.87 30.34
C ALA A 77 0.78 21.53 30.86
N ARG A 78 0.40 20.43 30.22
CA ARG A 78 0.87 19.09 30.55
C ARG A 78 1.48 18.44 29.30
N LEU A 79 2.57 17.70 29.47
CA LEU A 79 3.22 16.92 28.43
C LEU A 79 3.40 15.48 28.92
N ILE A 80 2.84 14.53 28.19
CA ILE A 80 3.01 13.10 28.43
C ILE A 80 3.92 12.56 27.35
N LEU A 81 5.07 12.02 27.74
CA LEU A 81 6.03 11.38 26.87
C LEU A 81 6.04 9.88 27.13
N TYR A 82 6.11 9.10 26.08
CA TYR A 82 6.29 7.65 26.20
C TYR A 82 7.72 7.27 25.82
N ASN A 83 8.33 6.40 26.60
CA ASN A 83 9.58 5.77 26.20
C ASN A 83 9.34 4.96 24.90
N ASP A 84 10.30 4.99 23.99
CA ASP A 84 10.27 4.25 22.72
C ASP A 84 9.15 4.62 21.72
N LEU A 85 8.28 5.59 22.03
CA LEU A 85 7.31 6.12 21.06
C LEU A 85 7.64 7.53 20.64
N ASP A 86 7.36 7.83 19.39
CA ASP A 86 7.43 9.19 18.88
C ASP A 86 6.30 10.04 19.50
N LEU A 87 6.56 11.32 19.71
CA LEU A 87 5.53 12.31 19.85
C LEU A 87 5.29 12.91 18.47
N THR A 88 4.05 12.89 18.01
CA THR A 88 3.71 13.31 16.65
C THR A 88 2.64 14.39 16.64
N LEU A 89 2.37 14.98 15.50
CA LEU A 89 1.24 15.89 15.31
C LEU A 89 -0.11 15.27 15.72
N TYR A 90 -0.23 13.94 15.70
CA TYR A 90 -1.42 13.23 16.17
C TYR A 90 -1.72 13.50 17.64
N ASP A 91 -0.70 13.71 18.47
CA ASP A 91 -0.81 13.98 19.90
C ASP A 91 -1.28 15.40 20.22
N LYS A 92 -1.28 16.29 19.21
CA LYS A 92 -1.84 17.65 19.25
C LYS A 92 -1.31 18.56 20.37
N TYR A 93 -0.05 18.42 20.77
CA TYR A 93 0.60 19.34 21.71
C TYR A 93 0.94 20.65 21.01
N GLN A 94 -0.04 21.55 20.98
CA GLN A 94 0.05 22.83 20.27
C GLN A 94 0.86 23.86 21.05
N VAL A 95 1.70 24.59 20.31
CA VAL A 95 2.41 25.79 20.80
C VAL A 95 1.89 27.00 20.05
N GLY A 96 1.58 28.04 20.77
CA GLY A 96 1.00 29.28 20.22
C GLY A 96 1.74 30.55 20.62
N ILE A 97 1.38 31.67 20.01
CA ILE A 97 1.84 33.02 20.35
C ILE A 97 0.66 33.87 20.77
N ASP A 98 0.75 34.51 21.93
CA ASP A 98 -0.20 35.55 22.36
C ASP A 98 0.10 36.87 21.68
N ARG A 99 -0.74 37.24 20.73
CA ARG A 99 -0.60 38.51 19.97
C ARG A 99 -1.21 39.71 20.71
N SER A 100 -1.94 39.49 21.82
CA SER A 100 -2.61 40.55 22.59
C SER A 100 -1.66 41.46 23.37
N LYS A 101 -0.41 41.05 23.54
CA LYS A 101 0.62 41.75 24.30
C LYS A 101 1.58 42.60 23.47
N LYS A 102 1.17 42.99 22.26
CA LYS A 102 1.99 43.78 21.30
C LYS A 102 2.34 45.24 21.70
N ASP A 103 1.74 45.78 22.74
CA ASP A 103 1.82 47.20 23.02
C ASP A 103 2.95 47.63 23.99
N ASP A 104 3.81 46.71 24.40
CA ASP A 104 4.92 47.05 25.33
C ASP A 104 6.24 47.08 24.54
N ILE A 105 6.65 48.30 24.15
CA ILE A 105 7.82 48.60 23.27
C ILE A 105 9.16 48.13 23.88
N SER A 106 9.19 47.76 25.17
CA SER A 106 10.43 47.40 25.89
C SER A 106 10.75 45.88 25.88
N LYS A 107 9.89 45.03 25.29
CA LYS A 107 10.02 43.57 25.32
C LYS A 107 10.39 43.01 23.95
N VAL A 108 11.27 42.02 23.93
CA VAL A 108 11.57 41.27 22.73
C VAL A 108 10.35 40.38 22.44
N VAL A 109 9.50 40.79 21.52
CA VAL A 109 8.29 40.06 21.13
C VAL A 109 8.68 39.04 20.06
N VAL A 110 8.35 37.78 20.32
CA VAL A 110 8.40 36.74 19.28
C VAL A 110 7.28 37.04 18.28
N ASN A 111 7.64 37.45 17.07
CA ASN A 111 6.66 37.85 16.06
C ASN A 111 5.99 36.63 15.38
N HIS A 112 6.69 35.51 15.26
CA HIS A 112 6.20 34.29 14.65
C HIS A 112 7.00 33.07 15.12
N LEU A 113 6.36 31.90 15.17
CA LEU A 113 7.04 30.63 15.36
C LEU A 113 7.59 30.13 14.02
N VAL A 114 8.65 29.35 14.09
CA VAL A 114 9.27 28.65 12.95
C VAL A 114 9.58 27.22 13.35
N GLU A 115 9.65 26.33 12.39
CA GLU A 115 10.12 24.97 12.65
C GLU A 115 11.54 24.99 13.21
N SER A 116 11.72 24.42 14.41
CA SER A 116 12.96 24.54 15.17
C SER A 116 13.10 23.42 16.19
N ASN A 117 14.32 23.19 16.68
CA ASN A 117 14.57 22.30 17.79
C ASN A 117 14.11 22.95 19.10
N VAL A 118 13.55 22.14 19.99
CA VAL A 118 13.11 22.55 21.34
C VAL A 118 13.75 21.61 22.35
N LEU A 119 14.28 22.17 23.44
CA LEU A 119 14.89 21.37 24.50
C LEU A 119 13.98 21.33 25.73
N LEU A 120 13.74 20.13 26.23
CA LEU A 120 13.14 19.91 27.54
C LEU A 120 14.26 19.94 28.59
N VAL A 121 14.17 20.85 29.52
CA VAL A 121 15.21 21.03 30.56
C VAL A 121 14.59 21.04 31.94
N SER A 122 15.34 20.54 32.91
CA SER A 122 14.98 20.61 34.34
C SER A 122 15.27 21.99 34.95
N GLU A 123 14.84 22.22 36.17
CA GLU A 123 15.05 23.48 36.86
C GLU A 123 16.52 23.83 37.08
N ASP A 124 17.38 22.83 37.27
CA ASP A 124 18.84 22.96 37.40
C ASP A 124 19.57 23.16 36.06
N GLY A 125 18.85 23.13 34.96
CA GLY A 125 19.37 23.32 33.62
C GLY A 125 19.88 22.07 32.93
N ALA A 126 19.64 20.85 33.45
CA ALA A 126 19.96 19.63 32.73
C ALA A 126 19.02 19.41 31.55
N ILE A 127 19.56 19.04 30.38
CA ILE A 127 18.74 18.71 29.19
C ILE A 127 18.16 17.31 29.40
N CYS A 128 16.85 17.21 29.49
CA CYS A 128 16.11 15.96 29.70
C CYS A 128 15.74 15.26 28.41
N SER A 129 15.36 16.01 27.37
CA SER A 129 15.05 15.44 26.05
C SER A 129 15.12 16.53 24.97
N ILE A 130 15.14 16.08 23.72
CA ILE A 130 15.07 16.95 22.53
C ILE A 130 13.72 16.74 21.84
N LEU A 131 13.02 17.83 21.62
CA LEU A 131 11.78 17.91 20.89
C LEU A 131 11.98 18.80 19.65
N ASN A 132 11.01 18.78 18.76
CA ASN A 132 10.96 19.62 17.59
C ASN A 132 9.65 20.40 17.56
N LEU A 133 9.69 21.64 17.12
CA LEU A 133 8.52 22.44 16.81
C LEU A 133 8.26 22.33 15.32
N VAL A 134 7.08 21.83 14.93
CA VAL A 134 6.73 21.62 13.53
C VAL A 134 5.38 22.26 13.21
N SER A 135 5.23 22.77 11.99
CA SER A 135 3.99 23.39 11.54
C SER A 135 2.98 22.35 11.06
N ASP A 136 1.71 22.67 11.17
CA ASP A 136 0.62 21.80 10.66
C ASP A 136 0.51 21.84 9.13
N GLY A 137 1.20 22.64 8.42
CA GLY A 137 1.10 22.69 6.95
C GLY A 137 -0.27 23.15 6.40
N MET A 138 -1.40 22.69 6.93
CA MET A 138 -2.74 23.19 6.56
C MET A 138 -3.07 24.52 7.23
N GLU A 139 -2.60 24.71 8.45
CA GLU A 139 -2.72 25.95 9.20
C GLU A 139 -1.30 26.42 9.57
N PRO A 140 -0.61 27.18 8.69
CA PRO A 140 0.81 27.52 8.87
C PRO A 140 1.12 28.31 10.14
N GLU A 141 0.09 28.83 10.79
CA GLU A 141 0.21 29.54 12.07
C GLU A 141 0.14 28.59 13.29
N LYS A 142 -0.25 27.32 13.10
CA LYS A 142 -0.30 26.32 14.16
C LYS A 142 0.96 25.48 14.17
N PHE A 143 1.56 25.40 15.35
CA PHE A 143 2.76 24.61 15.60
C PHE A 143 2.52 23.59 16.68
N TYR A 144 3.16 22.43 16.55
CA TYR A 144 3.03 21.33 17.49
C TYR A 144 4.42 20.82 17.88
N LEU A 145 4.49 20.21 19.07
CA LEU A 145 5.68 19.53 19.51
C LEU A 145 5.73 18.12 18.93
N GLU A 146 6.89 17.75 18.39
CA GLU A 146 7.24 16.39 18.00
C GLU A 146 8.49 15.92 18.75
N ARG A 147 8.62 14.60 18.95
CA ARG A 147 9.84 13.95 19.47
C ARG A 147 10.05 12.62 18.76
N ASP A 148 11.25 12.34 18.34
CA ASP A 148 11.64 11.01 17.92
C ASP A 148 11.78 10.09 19.13
N GLY A 149 11.14 8.92 19.12
CA GLY A 149 11.13 7.98 20.23
C GLY A 149 12.51 7.44 20.59
N SER A 150 13.46 7.49 19.64
CA SER A 150 14.85 7.11 19.92
C SER A 150 15.62 8.14 20.77
N GLN A 151 15.14 9.38 20.84
CA GLN A 151 15.73 10.40 21.73
C GLN A 151 15.49 10.03 23.18
N PRO A 152 16.55 9.98 24.01
CA PRO A 152 16.42 9.60 25.42
C PRO A 152 15.55 10.62 26.17
N ILE A 153 14.77 10.12 27.12
CA ILE A 153 14.15 10.92 28.17
C ILE A 153 14.96 10.65 29.42
N LEU A 154 15.76 11.62 29.83
CA LEU A 154 16.53 11.50 31.05
C LEU A 154 15.63 11.92 32.23
N PRO A 155 15.21 11.00 33.09
CA PRO A 155 14.43 11.34 34.27
C PRO A 155 15.26 12.25 35.18
N SER A 156 14.59 13.26 35.72
CA SER A 156 15.16 14.06 36.78
C SER A 156 14.22 14.02 37.98
N ASP A 157 14.74 14.01 39.19
CA ASP A 157 13.93 14.07 40.42
C ASP A 157 13.39 15.48 40.72
N HIS A 158 13.43 16.38 39.74
CA HIS A 158 12.99 17.75 39.88
C HIS A 158 11.47 17.91 39.70
N LYS A 159 10.96 18.88 40.39
CA LYS A 159 9.50 19.19 40.38
C LYS A 159 9.11 20.11 39.22
N PHE A 160 10.05 20.82 38.64
CA PHE A 160 9.78 21.82 37.62
C PHE A 160 10.61 21.57 36.37
N TYR A 161 9.95 21.71 35.22
CA TYR A 161 10.55 21.57 33.89
C TYR A 161 10.27 22.83 33.07
N TYR A 162 11.07 23.01 32.03
CA TYR A 162 10.96 24.09 31.08
C TYR A 162 11.17 23.60 29.68
N LEU A 163 10.48 24.26 28.73
CA LEU A 163 10.77 24.13 27.31
C LEU A 163 11.63 25.31 26.86
N MET A 164 12.75 25.02 26.21
CA MET A 164 13.62 26.04 25.61
C MET A 164 13.33 26.12 24.12
N PHE A 165 12.85 27.30 23.68
CA PHE A 165 12.57 27.60 22.29
C PHE A 165 13.69 28.44 21.69
N PHE A 166 13.95 28.21 20.39
CA PHE A 166 15.04 28.86 19.65
C PHE A 166 14.47 29.46 18.37
N GLU A 167 15.07 30.56 17.92
CA GLU A 167 14.84 31.05 16.57
C GLU A 167 15.57 30.14 15.58
N LYS A 168 15.23 30.26 14.28
CA LYS A 168 15.75 29.34 13.24
C LYS A 168 17.28 29.28 13.21
N LYS A 169 17.93 30.42 13.30
CA LYS A 169 19.40 30.50 13.27
C LYS A 169 20.05 29.72 14.43
N GLU A 170 19.54 29.93 15.62
CA GLU A 170 19.99 29.23 16.83
C GLU A 170 19.70 27.73 16.75
N SER A 171 18.52 27.35 16.27
CA SER A 171 18.13 25.99 16.04
C SER A 171 19.06 25.26 15.06
N ASP A 172 19.41 25.91 13.94
CA ASP A 172 20.33 25.34 12.94
C ASP A 172 21.74 25.14 13.56
N ILE A 173 22.18 26.05 14.44
CA ILE A 173 23.46 25.91 15.17
C ILE A 173 23.39 24.73 16.15
N LEU A 174 22.28 24.57 16.88
CA LEU A 174 22.11 23.41 17.78
C LEU A 174 22.23 22.11 17.01
N TYR A 175 21.59 22.02 15.83
CA TYR A 175 21.70 20.84 14.96
C TYR A 175 23.17 20.55 14.58
N GLN A 176 23.90 21.57 14.12
CA GLN A 176 25.32 21.43 13.74
C GLN A 176 26.18 20.95 14.91
N TYR A 177 26.00 21.53 16.09
CA TYR A 177 26.74 21.11 17.28
C TYR A 177 26.37 19.72 17.74
N TYR A 178 25.09 19.36 17.66
CA TYR A 178 24.62 18.03 18.07
C TYR A 178 25.25 16.91 17.24
N TYR A 179 25.33 17.10 15.92
CA TYR A 179 25.90 16.13 14.98
C TYR A 179 27.39 16.34 14.70
N ASP A 180 28.05 17.27 15.39
CA ASP A 180 29.46 17.61 15.18
C ASP A 180 29.81 18.03 13.74
N ILE A 181 28.91 18.77 13.08
CA ILE A 181 29.09 19.33 11.73
C ILE A 181 29.67 20.74 11.90
N GLU A 182 30.75 21.07 11.21
CA GLU A 182 31.47 22.37 11.19
C GLU A 182 31.10 23.38 12.29
N GLN A 183 31.85 23.41 13.38
CA GLN A 183 31.59 24.32 14.51
C GLN A 183 32.13 25.72 14.23
N LYS A 184 31.23 26.73 14.20
CA LYS A 184 31.65 28.13 14.22
C LYS A 184 32.17 28.53 15.61
N GLN A 185 33.37 29.11 15.67
CA GLN A 185 33.92 29.66 16.94
C GLN A 185 33.17 30.94 17.34
N ASN A 186 32.88 31.12 18.63
CA ASN A 186 32.28 32.32 19.23
C ASN A 186 30.82 32.60 18.87
N VAL A 187 29.94 31.64 19.00
CA VAL A 187 28.49 31.81 18.80
C VAL A 187 27.79 32.08 20.15
N ILE A 188 26.96 33.09 20.22
CA ILE A 188 26.02 33.34 21.31
C ILE A 188 24.69 32.70 20.88
N ILE A 189 24.10 31.85 21.72
CA ILE A 189 22.80 31.21 21.50
C ILE A 189 21.75 31.91 22.33
N ASN A 190 20.79 32.55 21.69
CA ASN A 190 19.64 33.13 22.33
C ASN A 190 18.49 32.10 22.39
N TYR A 191 17.80 32.07 23.54
CA TYR A 191 16.67 31.16 23.73
C TYR A 191 15.61 31.78 24.64
N TYR A 192 14.37 31.25 24.50
CA TYR A 192 13.25 31.55 25.39
C TYR A 192 13.03 30.35 26.30
N LYS A 193 12.87 30.58 27.61
CA LYS A 193 12.68 29.52 28.62
C LYS A 193 11.27 29.63 29.18
N ILE A 194 10.37 28.69 28.77
CA ILE A 194 8.96 28.69 29.12
C ILE A 194 8.66 27.57 30.11
N PRO A 195 8.06 27.83 31.28
CA PRO A 195 7.75 26.81 32.27
C PRO A 195 6.73 25.80 31.72
N LEU A 196 6.93 24.52 32.02
CA LEU A 196 5.99 23.42 31.79
C LEU A 196 5.39 23.05 33.14
N ALA A 197 4.05 23.08 33.22
CA ALA A 197 3.37 22.91 34.51
C ALA A 197 3.41 21.45 34.98
N ASP A 198 3.30 20.48 34.08
CA ASP A 198 3.31 19.05 34.41
C ASP A 198 4.00 18.24 33.30
N LEU A 199 4.90 17.33 33.69
CA LEU A 199 5.58 16.39 32.83
C LEU A 199 5.39 14.97 33.38
N GLU A 200 4.89 14.10 32.57
CA GLU A 200 4.78 12.69 32.87
C GLU A 200 5.53 11.84 31.83
N VAL A 201 6.28 10.86 32.30
CA VAL A 201 6.99 9.91 31.41
C VAL A 201 6.40 8.52 31.69
N ARG A 202 5.97 7.84 30.65
CA ARG A 202 5.33 6.53 30.70
C ARG A 202 6.09 5.51 29.89
N ASP A 203 6.02 4.27 30.31
CA ASP A 203 6.42 3.13 29.50
C ASP A 203 5.26 2.65 28.65
N VAL A 204 5.58 2.11 27.47
CA VAL A 204 4.56 1.55 26.56
C VAL A 204 4.24 0.13 27.01
N GLU A 205 2.98 -0.10 27.35
CA GLU A 205 2.50 -1.43 27.75
C GLU A 205 2.11 -2.30 26.57
N GLU A 206 2.29 -3.60 26.70
CA GLU A 206 1.78 -4.58 25.73
C GLU A 206 0.25 -4.70 25.85
N THR A 207 -0.40 -4.85 24.72
CA THR A 207 -1.84 -5.09 24.62
C THR A 207 -2.14 -6.47 24.08
N GLU A 208 -3.23 -7.05 24.58
CA GLU A 208 -3.83 -8.26 24.02
C GLU A 208 -4.70 -8.00 22.77
N ALA A 209 -4.85 -6.73 22.39
CA ALA A 209 -5.54 -6.38 21.15
C ALA A 209 -4.74 -6.88 19.94
N ILE A 210 -5.45 -7.30 18.90
CA ILE A 210 -4.84 -7.81 17.68
C ILE A 210 -4.84 -6.68 16.65
N LEU A 211 -3.67 -6.35 16.13
CA LEU A 211 -3.55 -5.41 15.02
C LEU A 211 -3.79 -6.15 13.69
N SER A 212 -4.85 -5.76 13.00
CA SER A 212 -5.13 -6.26 11.65
C SER A 212 -4.52 -5.35 10.60
N ILE A 213 -3.82 -5.93 9.63
CA ILE A 213 -3.15 -5.23 8.52
C ILE A 213 -3.62 -5.81 7.20
N ASP A 214 -4.17 -4.97 6.33
CA ASP A 214 -4.43 -5.29 4.92
C ASP A 214 -3.28 -4.71 4.07
N PHE A 215 -2.32 -5.56 3.74
CA PHE A 215 -1.16 -5.21 2.93
C PHE A 215 -1.53 -5.24 1.45
N GLY A 216 -1.97 -4.11 0.91
CA GLY A 216 -2.37 -4.00 -0.48
C GLY A 216 -1.21 -3.69 -1.44
N THR A 217 -1.41 -3.95 -2.74
CA THR A 217 -0.41 -3.68 -3.79
C THR A 217 -0.07 -2.19 -3.91
N SER A 218 -1.07 -1.32 -3.87
CA SER A 218 -0.87 0.13 -3.98
C SER A 218 -1.03 0.87 -2.66
N ASN A 219 -1.86 0.37 -1.75
CA ASN A 219 -2.12 1.01 -0.46
C ASN A 219 -2.33 -0.05 0.62
N THR A 220 -1.83 0.22 1.80
CA THR A 220 -1.96 -0.57 3.01
C THR A 220 -2.90 0.11 3.98
N THR A 221 -3.76 -0.66 4.66
CA THR A 221 -4.62 -0.20 5.76
C THR A 221 -4.40 -1.05 6.99
N ALA A 222 -4.56 -0.47 8.17
CA ALA A 222 -4.40 -1.18 9.42
C ALA A 222 -5.40 -0.67 10.48
N GLY A 223 -5.67 -1.49 11.50
CA GLY A 223 -6.50 -1.09 12.61
C GLY A 223 -6.67 -2.18 13.65
N ALA A 224 -7.31 -1.85 14.76
CA ALA A 224 -7.57 -2.75 15.86
C ALA A 224 -8.94 -2.47 16.48
N TYR A 225 -9.49 -3.48 17.13
CA TYR A 225 -10.61 -3.31 18.05
C TYR A 225 -10.06 -3.03 19.45
N LEU A 226 -10.38 -1.86 19.99
CA LEU A 226 -9.95 -1.44 21.33
C LEU A 226 -11.09 -1.66 22.30
N ASP A 227 -10.97 -2.67 23.14
CA ASP A 227 -11.96 -3.07 24.12
C ASP A 227 -11.82 -2.28 25.43
N TYR A 228 -12.77 -2.52 26.36
CA TYR A 228 -12.77 -1.87 27.66
C TYR A 228 -11.53 -2.20 28.51
N GLY A 229 -10.90 -3.35 28.31
CA GLY A 229 -9.65 -3.73 28.97
C GLY A 229 -8.47 -2.84 28.60
N TYR A 230 -8.47 -2.30 27.39
CA TYR A 230 -7.50 -1.30 26.96
C TYR A 230 -7.59 -0.02 27.80
N ILE A 231 -8.81 0.40 28.21
CA ILE A 231 -9.04 1.62 28.98
C ILE A 231 -8.62 1.50 30.44
N GLN A 232 -8.85 0.32 31.03
CA GLN A 232 -8.53 0.12 32.46
C GLN A 232 -7.04 0.29 32.77
N ARG A 233 -6.19 0.16 31.74
CA ARG A 233 -4.74 0.31 31.83
C ARG A 233 -4.28 1.75 31.60
N HIS A 234 -5.15 2.60 31.08
CA HIS A 234 -4.80 3.96 30.70
C HIS A 234 -5.78 4.94 31.38
N ASP A 235 -5.28 5.92 32.10
CA ASP A 235 -6.11 6.96 32.71
C ASP A 235 -6.97 7.66 31.65
N ASN A 236 -8.29 7.65 31.90
CA ASN A 236 -9.34 7.96 30.91
C ASN A 236 -9.28 9.34 30.24
N ASN A 237 -8.49 10.28 30.74
CA ASN A 237 -8.51 11.67 30.26
C ASN A 237 -7.38 12.01 29.28
N ASP A 238 -6.32 11.19 29.20
CA ASP A 238 -5.08 11.60 28.54
C ASP A 238 -4.83 10.91 27.20
N LEU A 239 -5.52 9.80 26.91
CA LEU A 239 -5.24 8.92 25.75
C LEU A 239 -6.28 9.01 24.65
N LEU A 240 -7.45 9.53 24.98
CA LEU A 240 -8.51 9.70 24.00
C LEU A 240 -8.24 10.96 23.18
N ASN A 241 -7.30 10.89 22.28
CA ASN A 241 -7.34 11.74 21.12
C ASN A 241 -8.74 11.62 20.51
N GLU A 242 -9.33 12.70 20.07
CA GLU A 242 -10.71 12.81 19.55
C GLU A 242 -11.07 11.75 18.48
N GLY A 243 -10.10 10.94 18.02
CA GLY A 243 -10.27 9.91 17.00
C GLY A 243 -10.36 8.47 17.50
N ILE A 244 -10.01 8.15 18.76
CA ILE A 244 -10.07 6.78 19.28
C ILE A 244 -11.44 6.51 19.89
N LYS A 245 -12.09 5.45 19.42
CA LYS A 245 -13.38 4.98 19.92
C LYS A 245 -13.19 3.69 20.68
N LEU A 246 -13.79 3.61 21.85
CA LEU A 246 -13.79 2.41 22.68
C LEU A 246 -14.92 1.48 22.28
N ASP A 247 -14.74 0.18 22.51
CA ASP A 247 -15.66 -0.88 22.06
C ASP A 247 -16.00 -0.74 20.56
N ALA A 248 -15.00 -0.37 19.77
CA ALA A 248 -15.18 -0.12 18.35
C ALA A 248 -13.92 -0.44 17.54
N VAL A 249 -14.13 -0.55 16.24
CA VAL A 249 -13.06 -0.63 15.25
C VAL A 249 -12.38 0.73 15.12
N ASN A 250 -11.08 0.76 15.35
CA ASN A 250 -10.22 1.93 15.15
C ASN A 250 -9.28 1.68 13.99
N ILE A 251 -9.30 2.57 13.02
CA ILE A 251 -8.43 2.50 11.83
C ILE A 251 -7.24 3.43 12.06
N VAL A 252 -6.05 2.92 11.78
CA VAL A 252 -4.79 3.68 11.86
C VAL A 252 -4.83 4.83 10.86
N GLN A 253 -4.49 6.02 11.33
CA GLN A 253 -4.39 7.22 10.49
C GLN A 253 -2.93 7.48 10.16
N PHE A 254 -2.66 7.75 8.90
CA PHE A 254 -1.33 8.06 8.40
C PHE A 254 -1.27 9.53 7.97
N LEU A 255 -0.12 10.15 8.18
CA LEU A 255 0.07 11.55 7.82
C LEU A 255 0.34 11.68 6.32
N ASP A 256 -0.60 12.24 5.57
CA ASP A 256 -0.39 12.68 4.19
C ASP A 256 0.27 14.06 4.18
N ASN A 257 1.58 14.07 3.91
CA ASN A 257 2.40 15.27 3.75
C ASN A 257 2.87 15.47 2.32
N ALA A 258 2.28 14.74 1.35
CA ALA A 258 2.65 14.82 -0.05
C ALA A 258 2.04 16.04 -0.77
N LYS A 259 1.01 16.67 -0.18
CA LYS A 259 0.34 17.89 -0.68
C LYS A 259 0.66 19.08 0.21
N ASP A 260 0.26 20.28 -0.24
CA ASP A 260 0.35 21.51 0.55
C ASP A 260 -0.58 21.47 1.76
N GLY A 261 -0.21 20.74 2.77
CA GLY A 261 -0.96 20.55 3.99
C GLY A 261 -0.88 19.13 4.52
N LYS A 262 -0.66 19.02 5.83
CA LYS A 262 -0.60 17.72 6.51
C LYS A 262 -2.02 17.24 6.81
N LYS A 263 -2.45 16.12 6.23
CA LYS A 263 -3.77 15.55 6.43
C LYS A 263 -3.66 14.12 6.96
N TRP A 264 -4.48 13.77 7.94
CA TRP A 264 -4.60 12.40 8.42
C TRP A 264 -5.56 11.60 7.54
N VAL A 265 -5.08 10.46 7.06
CA VAL A 265 -5.82 9.58 6.15
C VAL A 265 -5.66 8.11 6.57
N PRO A 266 -6.70 7.28 6.38
CA PRO A 266 -6.71 5.89 6.85
C PRO A 266 -5.98 4.90 5.91
N MET A 267 -5.21 5.38 4.97
CA MET A 267 -4.47 4.57 4.00
C MET A 267 -3.05 5.06 3.88
N LEU A 268 -2.12 4.14 3.71
CA LEU A 268 -0.71 4.42 3.44
C LEU A 268 -0.34 3.89 2.05
N PRO A 269 0.22 4.69 1.14
CA PRO A 269 0.78 4.17 -0.12
C PRO A 269 1.79 3.06 0.14
N THR A 270 1.66 1.93 -0.54
CA THR A 270 2.62 0.82 -0.46
C THR A 270 3.84 1.17 -1.31
N LEU A 271 4.60 2.12 -0.82
CA LEU A 271 5.75 2.73 -1.48
C LEU A 271 6.90 2.91 -0.50
N VAL A 272 8.08 2.52 -0.91
CA VAL A 272 9.33 2.70 -0.16
C VAL A 272 10.34 3.39 -1.06
N CYS A 273 11.07 4.37 -0.53
CA CYS A 273 12.27 4.89 -1.17
C CYS A 273 13.48 4.84 -0.23
N VAL A 274 14.67 4.74 -0.80
CA VAL A 274 15.93 4.67 -0.07
C VAL A 274 16.46 6.08 0.14
N ALA A 275 16.52 6.51 1.40
CA ALA A 275 17.01 7.83 1.76
C ALA A 275 18.53 7.85 1.99
N ASP A 276 19.06 6.84 2.70
CA ASP A 276 20.51 6.69 2.95
C ASP A 276 20.83 5.20 3.12
N CYS A 277 21.76 4.66 2.35
CA CYS A 277 22.27 3.30 2.47
C CYS A 277 23.81 3.27 2.59
N SER A 278 24.42 4.37 3.04
CA SER A 278 25.86 4.45 3.24
C SER A 278 26.39 3.51 4.33
N ASN A 279 25.52 3.06 5.23
CA ASN A 279 25.83 2.09 6.27
C ASN A 279 24.89 0.88 6.17
N ALA A 280 25.45 -0.31 5.97
CA ALA A 280 24.71 -1.57 5.84
C ALA A 280 23.91 -1.93 7.11
N ASP A 281 24.42 -1.59 8.30
CA ASP A 281 23.75 -1.88 9.57
C ASP A 281 22.59 -0.91 9.86
N ARG A 282 22.49 0.18 9.11
CA ARG A 282 21.50 1.23 9.35
C ARG A 282 21.09 1.92 8.07
N ILE A 283 20.23 1.24 7.31
CA ILE A 283 19.62 1.79 6.10
C ILE A 283 18.45 2.70 6.50
N GLU A 284 18.38 3.87 5.88
CA GLU A 284 17.23 4.77 6.04
C GLU A 284 16.28 4.65 4.88
N TYR A 285 15.02 4.32 5.19
CA TYR A 285 13.92 4.28 4.25
C TYR A 285 12.91 5.38 4.56
N HIS A 286 12.30 5.92 3.51
CA HIS A 286 11.08 6.70 3.64
C HIS A 286 9.90 5.90 3.09
N PHE A 287 8.75 6.01 3.77
CA PHE A 287 7.58 5.18 3.51
C PHE A 287 6.38 6.02 3.11
N GLY A 288 5.48 5.42 2.33
CA GLY A 288 4.17 5.98 2.02
C GLY A 288 4.21 7.39 1.45
N TYR A 289 3.50 8.30 2.07
CA TYR A 289 3.40 9.71 1.61
C TYR A 289 4.73 10.45 1.64
N LYS A 290 5.61 10.16 2.60
CA LYS A 290 6.95 10.75 2.62
C LYS A 290 7.77 10.27 1.43
N ALA A 291 7.73 8.98 1.12
CA ALA A 291 8.37 8.43 -0.08
C ALA A 291 7.77 9.06 -1.35
N GLN A 292 6.45 9.24 -1.42
CA GLN A 292 5.77 9.86 -2.54
C GLN A 292 6.16 11.33 -2.73
N LYS A 293 6.29 12.10 -1.63
CA LYS A 293 6.79 13.47 -1.68
C LYS A 293 8.22 13.54 -2.19
N ASP A 294 9.09 12.68 -1.68
CA ASP A 294 10.48 12.61 -2.13
C ASP A 294 10.60 12.28 -3.61
N THR A 295 9.75 11.38 -4.10
CA THR A 295 9.65 11.05 -5.51
C THR A 295 9.31 12.26 -6.37
N ARG A 296 8.28 13.00 -5.99
CA ARG A 296 7.81 14.17 -6.75
C ARG A 296 8.78 15.32 -6.76
N ILE A 297 9.49 15.53 -5.66
CA ILE A 297 10.37 16.70 -5.50
C ILE A 297 11.80 16.41 -5.95
N LYS A 298 12.31 15.19 -5.68
CA LYS A 298 13.74 14.90 -5.79
C LYS A 298 14.08 13.77 -6.75
N TYR A 299 13.18 12.83 -6.96
CA TYR A 299 13.46 11.65 -7.75
C TYR A 299 13.85 11.98 -9.18
N TYR A 300 13.19 12.94 -9.78
CA TYR A 300 13.46 13.35 -11.16
C TYR A 300 14.84 14.00 -11.35
N ASP A 301 15.52 14.34 -10.26
CA ASP A 301 16.84 14.94 -10.28
C ASP A 301 17.95 14.05 -9.71
N GLU A 302 17.64 13.15 -8.79
CA GLU A 302 18.62 12.51 -7.91
C GLU A 302 18.73 10.98 -8.06
N SER A 303 17.91 10.32 -8.86
CA SER A 303 17.99 8.87 -9.17
C SER A 303 18.32 7.96 -7.99
N PHE A 304 17.38 7.71 -7.10
CA PHE A 304 17.48 6.75 -5.99
C PHE A 304 16.48 5.60 -6.15
N SER A 305 16.65 4.52 -5.41
CA SER A 305 15.77 3.37 -5.49
C SER A 305 14.41 3.66 -4.88
N MET A 306 13.37 3.28 -5.63
CA MET A 306 11.98 3.29 -5.22
C MET A 306 11.33 1.96 -5.53
N PHE A 307 10.46 1.51 -4.62
CA PHE A 307 9.80 0.22 -4.71
C PHE A 307 8.30 0.38 -4.62
N TYR A 308 7.65 0.10 -5.73
CA TYR A 308 6.20 -0.03 -5.87
C TYR A 308 5.81 -1.51 -5.86
N GLU A 309 4.55 -1.80 -5.60
CA GLU A 309 3.97 -3.16 -5.75
C GLU A 309 4.73 -4.28 -5.03
N MET A 310 5.39 -3.99 -3.93
CA MET A 310 6.19 -4.95 -3.16
C MET A 310 5.39 -6.20 -2.75
N LYS A 311 4.07 -6.11 -2.68
CA LYS A 311 3.17 -7.25 -2.46
C LYS A 311 3.39 -8.36 -3.49
N ARG A 312 3.77 -8.02 -4.72
CA ARG A 312 4.07 -9.01 -5.78
C ARG A 312 5.33 -9.83 -5.54
N TRP A 313 6.18 -9.45 -4.60
CA TRP A 313 7.41 -10.17 -4.29
C TRP A 313 7.22 -11.41 -3.42
N VAL A 314 5.99 -11.81 -3.14
CA VAL A 314 5.68 -12.96 -2.26
C VAL A 314 6.41 -14.25 -2.64
N ASN A 315 6.62 -14.51 -3.93
CA ASN A 315 7.35 -15.70 -4.41
C ASN A 315 8.86 -15.45 -4.64
N SER A 316 9.37 -14.27 -4.30
CA SER A 316 10.75 -13.86 -4.56
C SER A 316 11.30 -12.90 -3.48
N TYR A 317 10.72 -12.93 -2.27
CA TYR A 317 11.14 -12.06 -1.17
C TYR A 317 12.54 -12.39 -0.63
N ASP A 318 13.02 -13.58 -0.87
CA ASP A 318 14.39 -14.04 -0.55
C ASP A 318 15.46 -13.53 -1.55
N GLN A 319 15.03 -13.04 -2.72
CA GLN A 319 15.96 -12.54 -3.73
C GLN A 319 16.63 -11.25 -3.30
N MET A 320 17.92 -11.13 -3.72
CA MET A 320 18.71 -9.92 -3.49
C MET A 320 18.28 -8.80 -4.45
N GLN A 321 18.14 -7.61 -3.89
CA GLN A 321 17.79 -6.38 -4.56
C GLN A 321 18.87 -5.33 -4.36
N GLU A 322 19.38 -4.75 -5.44
CA GLU A 322 20.25 -3.59 -5.35
C GLU A 322 19.43 -2.36 -4.96
N ILE A 323 19.92 -1.63 -3.98
CA ILE A 323 19.36 -0.36 -3.55
C ILE A 323 20.39 0.76 -3.74
N ILE A 324 19.91 1.94 -4.12
CA ILE A 324 20.73 3.14 -4.37
C ILE A 324 20.10 4.30 -3.60
N ASP A 325 20.89 5.04 -2.82
CA ASP A 325 20.44 6.24 -2.14
C ASP A 325 20.62 7.51 -2.98
N LYS A 326 20.15 8.65 -2.45
CA LYS A 326 20.25 9.98 -3.10
C LYS A 326 21.69 10.45 -3.33
N LYS A 327 22.66 9.89 -2.63
CA LYS A 327 24.11 10.22 -2.77
C LYS A 327 24.80 9.30 -3.76
N GLY A 328 24.11 8.27 -4.27
CA GLY A 328 24.64 7.26 -5.20
C GLY A 328 25.37 6.11 -4.49
N ASN A 329 25.26 5.97 -3.16
CA ASN A 329 25.74 4.77 -2.49
C ASN A 329 24.87 3.58 -2.87
N THR A 330 25.45 2.41 -3.02
CA THR A 330 24.77 1.18 -3.41
C THR A 330 24.97 0.09 -2.38
N LEU A 331 23.92 -0.71 -2.16
CA LEU A 331 23.95 -1.86 -1.25
C LEU A 331 23.04 -2.96 -1.80
N MET A 332 23.34 -4.22 -1.46
CA MET A 332 22.50 -5.37 -1.76
C MET A 332 21.73 -5.79 -0.50
N VAL A 333 20.40 -5.87 -0.60
CA VAL A 333 19.51 -6.32 0.48
C VAL A 333 18.51 -7.35 -0.06
N THR A 334 17.87 -8.13 0.81
CA THR A 334 16.76 -8.99 0.37
C THR A 334 15.50 -8.15 0.14
N ARG A 335 14.67 -8.55 -0.82
CA ARG A 335 13.34 -7.93 -1.00
C ARG A 335 12.47 -8.02 0.25
N GLY A 336 12.58 -9.15 0.96
CA GLY A 336 11.89 -9.36 2.23
C GLY A 336 12.26 -8.36 3.30
N SER A 337 13.54 -7.92 3.38
CA SER A 337 13.95 -6.90 4.34
C SER A 337 13.25 -5.56 4.08
N ILE A 338 13.04 -5.18 2.82
CA ILE A 338 12.33 -3.95 2.45
C ILE A 338 10.84 -4.05 2.84
N ILE A 339 10.20 -5.21 2.57
CA ILE A 339 8.81 -5.47 3.00
C ILE A 339 8.71 -5.42 4.53
N ARG A 340 9.64 -6.06 5.25
CA ARG A 340 9.67 -6.05 6.71
C ARG A 340 9.73 -4.63 7.27
N GLU A 341 10.65 -3.81 6.80
CA GLU A 341 10.78 -2.42 7.25
C GLU A 341 9.50 -1.60 7.00
N TYR A 342 8.85 -1.82 5.86
CA TYR A 342 7.57 -1.18 5.56
C TYR A 342 6.46 -1.62 6.53
N LEU A 343 6.33 -2.92 6.81
CA LEU A 343 5.33 -3.44 7.74
C LEU A 343 5.62 -3.00 9.18
N LEU A 344 6.89 -2.97 9.60
CA LEU A 344 7.28 -2.43 10.90
C LEU A 344 6.93 -0.95 11.04
N TYR A 345 7.06 -0.17 9.97
CA TYR A 345 6.60 1.21 9.95
C TYR A 345 5.08 1.34 10.14
N VAL A 346 4.29 0.50 9.50
CA VAL A 346 2.82 0.44 9.69
C VAL A 346 2.48 0.10 11.15
N ILE A 347 3.14 -0.90 11.71
CA ILE A 347 2.97 -1.30 13.12
C ILE A 347 3.38 -0.16 14.05
N LYS A 348 4.51 0.49 13.79
CA LYS A 348 4.97 1.66 14.57
C LYS A 348 3.92 2.78 14.55
N CYS A 349 3.33 3.10 13.40
CA CYS A 349 2.26 4.10 13.31
C CYS A 349 1.04 3.72 14.17
N ALA A 350 0.65 2.43 14.17
CA ALA A 350 -0.44 1.94 15.02
C ALA A 350 -0.10 2.08 16.51
N GLN A 351 1.11 1.65 16.92
CA GLN A 351 1.57 1.74 18.30
C GLN A 351 1.65 3.19 18.78
N GLN A 352 2.12 4.09 17.96
CA GLN A 352 2.14 5.52 18.27
C GLN A 352 0.76 6.12 18.46
N GLN A 353 -0.18 5.72 17.61
CA GLN A 353 -1.54 6.22 17.68
C GLN A 353 -2.30 5.65 18.87
N PHE A 354 -2.18 4.37 19.13
CA PHE A 354 -2.90 3.67 20.19
C PHE A 354 -2.12 3.61 21.52
N LYS A 355 -0.91 4.17 21.59
CA LYS A 355 -0.08 4.24 22.79
C LYS A 355 0.09 2.88 23.48
N CYS A 356 0.19 1.80 22.70
CA CYS A 356 0.39 0.44 23.19
C CYS A 356 1.32 -0.34 22.25
N ARG A 357 1.91 -1.41 22.74
CA ARG A 357 2.74 -2.33 21.97
C ARG A 357 1.89 -3.55 21.57
N PHE A 358 1.72 -3.75 20.26
CA PHE A 358 1.02 -4.92 19.74
C PHE A 358 1.98 -6.10 19.70
N ARG A 359 1.52 -7.23 20.23
CA ARG A 359 2.20 -8.52 20.13
C ARG A 359 1.55 -9.41 19.07
N HIS A 360 0.22 -9.34 18.96
CA HIS A 360 -0.56 -10.19 18.08
C HIS A 360 -0.94 -9.46 16.80
N LEU A 361 -0.66 -10.08 15.67
CA LEU A 361 -0.99 -9.56 14.35
C LEU A 361 -1.92 -10.48 13.59
N HIS A 362 -2.80 -9.88 12.81
CA HIS A 362 -3.61 -10.55 11.80
C HIS A 362 -3.39 -9.85 10.44
N LEU A 363 -2.94 -10.58 9.43
CA LEU A 363 -2.73 -10.04 8.10
C LEU A 363 -3.70 -10.72 7.13
N THR A 364 -4.28 -9.93 6.21
CA THR A 364 -5.07 -10.50 5.11
C THR A 364 -4.17 -10.85 3.94
N SER A 365 -4.61 -11.80 3.14
CA SER A 365 -3.88 -12.26 1.96
C SER A 365 -4.82 -12.35 0.74
N PRO A 366 -4.29 -12.25 -0.48
CA PRO A 366 -5.06 -12.62 -1.65
C PRO A 366 -5.48 -14.09 -1.58
N VAL A 367 -6.64 -14.37 -2.17
CA VAL A 367 -7.26 -15.68 -2.16
C VAL A 367 -6.32 -16.78 -2.70
N LYS A 368 -5.74 -16.55 -3.88
CA LYS A 368 -4.92 -17.56 -4.59
C LYS A 368 -3.57 -17.90 -3.94
N LEU A 369 -3.00 -16.99 -3.16
CA LEU A 369 -1.62 -17.10 -2.66
C LEU A 369 -1.54 -17.11 -1.14
N LYS A 370 -2.61 -17.52 -0.48
CA LYS A 370 -2.76 -17.49 0.97
C LYS A 370 -1.58 -18.15 1.71
N GLN A 371 -1.16 -19.35 1.27
CA GLN A 371 -0.06 -20.05 1.93
C GLN A 371 1.29 -19.33 1.77
N GLN A 372 1.59 -18.85 0.57
CA GLN A 372 2.83 -18.13 0.30
C GLN A 372 2.91 -16.84 1.13
N TYR A 373 1.77 -16.13 1.25
CA TYR A 373 1.70 -14.95 2.11
C TYR A 373 1.84 -15.30 3.59
N ASN A 374 1.20 -16.39 4.06
CA ASN A 374 1.35 -16.85 5.43
C ASN A 374 2.81 -17.15 5.77
N GLN A 375 3.49 -17.87 4.88
CA GLN A 375 4.90 -18.19 5.05
C GLN A 375 5.74 -16.91 5.08
N MET A 376 5.58 -16.03 4.09
CA MET A 376 6.32 -14.77 4.01
C MET A 376 6.11 -13.92 5.28
N PHE A 377 4.87 -13.73 5.73
CA PHE A 377 4.61 -12.90 6.90
C PHE A 377 5.20 -13.53 8.18
N THR A 378 5.09 -14.84 8.36
CA THR A 378 5.66 -15.53 9.52
C THR A 378 7.19 -15.42 9.55
N GLU A 379 7.84 -15.54 8.39
CA GLU A 379 9.30 -15.41 8.29
C GLU A 379 9.77 -13.97 8.46
N LEU A 380 9.06 -12.98 7.90
CA LEU A 380 9.45 -11.59 7.97
C LEU A 380 9.11 -10.93 9.32
N LEU A 381 8.05 -11.32 9.97
CA LEU A 381 7.56 -10.73 11.22
C LEU A 381 7.72 -11.68 12.41
N TYR A 382 8.85 -12.36 12.48
CA TYR A 382 9.16 -13.39 13.50
C TYR A 382 9.14 -12.87 14.96
N ASP A 383 9.16 -11.57 15.17
CA ASP A 383 9.05 -10.94 16.51
C ASP A 383 7.59 -10.85 17.00
N TYR A 384 6.61 -11.22 16.16
CA TYR A 384 5.19 -11.09 16.44
C TYR A 384 4.49 -12.44 16.36
N ASP A 385 3.41 -12.56 17.11
CA ASP A 385 2.54 -13.74 17.09
C ASP A 385 1.49 -13.57 15.97
N ILE A 386 1.57 -14.41 14.94
CA ILE A 386 0.63 -14.41 13.81
C ILE A 386 -0.21 -15.70 13.86
N ASP A 387 -1.55 -15.57 14.00
CA ASP A 387 -2.47 -16.70 13.92
C ASP A 387 -2.70 -17.12 12.45
N THR A 388 -1.80 -17.96 11.94
CA THR A 388 -1.84 -18.45 10.55
C THR A 388 -3.01 -19.39 10.27
N LYS A 389 -3.54 -20.07 11.29
CA LYS A 389 -4.66 -21.03 11.14
C LYS A 389 -5.98 -20.32 10.81
N HIS A 390 -6.15 -19.11 11.30
CA HIS A 390 -7.40 -18.36 11.18
C HIS A 390 -7.22 -17.08 10.35
N MET A 391 -6.18 -17.04 9.54
CA MET A 391 -5.94 -15.92 8.65
C MET A 391 -6.99 -15.86 7.55
N LEU A 392 -7.60 -14.70 7.38
CA LEU A 392 -8.60 -14.47 6.35
C LEU A 392 -7.95 -14.09 5.02
N ASP A 393 -8.55 -14.56 3.94
CA ASP A 393 -8.36 -13.93 2.65
C ASP A 393 -9.17 -12.62 2.55
N GLU A 394 -8.78 -11.75 1.61
CA GLU A 394 -9.39 -10.43 1.40
C GLU A 394 -10.88 -10.53 1.07
N GLY A 395 -11.29 -11.52 0.26
CA GLY A 395 -12.68 -11.76 -0.10
C GLY A 395 -13.54 -12.17 1.10
N THR A 396 -13.08 -13.12 1.88
CA THR A 396 -13.77 -13.57 3.11
C THR A 396 -13.84 -12.45 4.15
N ALA A 397 -12.80 -11.60 4.28
CA ALA A 397 -12.84 -10.44 5.17
C ALA A 397 -13.94 -9.45 4.75
N VAL A 398 -14.10 -9.17 3.45
CA VAL A 398 -15.17 -8.31 2.93
C VAL A 398 -16.56 -8.91 3.20
N ILE A 399 -16.70 -10.22 3.02
CA ILE A 399 -17.96 -10.94 3.31
C ILE A 399 -18.28 -10.82 4.81
N TYR A 400 -17.30 -11.05 5.67
CA TYR A 400 -17.50 -10.97 7.12
C TYR A 400 -17.93 -9.56 7.57
N ASN A 401 -17.34 -8.50 6.98
CA ASN A 401 -17.81 -7.14 7.23
C ASN A 401 -19.31 -6.96 6.85
N SER A 402 -19.77 -7.61 5.79
CA SER A 402 -21.18 -7.57 5.40
C SER A 402 -22.05 -8.35 6.39
N ILE A 403 -21.62 -9.53 6.82
CA ILE A 403 -22.29 -10.36 7.84
C ILE A 403 -22.40 -9.59 9.15
N HIS A 404 -21.32 -8.98 9.63
CA HIS A 404 -21.32 -8.18 10.84
C HIS A 404 -22.33 -7.03 10.77
N ASN A 405 -22.37 -6.30 9.66
CA ASN A 405 -23.37 -5.25 9.43
C ASN A 405 -24.80 -5.79 9.38
N MET A 406 -25.03 -7.02 8.88
CA MET A 406 -26.35 -7.66 8.91
C MET A 406 -26.75 -8.00 10.35
N ILE A 407 -25.84 -8.50 11.16
CA ILE A 407 -26.04 -8.81 12.58
C ILE A 407 -26.35 -7.53 13.36
N GLU A 408 -25.53 -6.49 13.25
CA GLU A 408 -25.75 -5.20 13.95
C GLU A 408 -27.08 -4.57 13.60
N LYS A 409 -27.46 -4.60 12.31
CA LYS A 409 -28.72 -3.99 11.83
C LYS A 409 -29.91 -4.94 11.97
N LYS A 410 -29.72 -6.15 12.47
CA LYS A 410 -30.75 -7.22 12.57
C LYS A 410 -31.44 -7.46 11.22
N ARG A 411 -30.68 -7.50 10.13
CA ARG A 411 -31.16 -7.69 8.74
C ARG A 411 -30.79 -9.06 8.21
N PHE A 412 -31.16 -10.10 8.92
CA PHE A 412 -31.00 -11.50 8.51
C PHE A 412 -32.14 -12.33 9.07
N TYR A 413 -32.39 -13.49 8.47
CA TYR A 413 -33.29 -14.49 9.01
C TYR A 413 -32.44 -15.66 9.52
N PRO A 414 -32.59 -16.09 10.82
CA PRO A 414 -31.81 -17.19 11.36
C PRO A 414 -31.97 -18.47 10.51
N GLY A 415 -30.86 -19.12 10.21
CA GLY A 415 -30.81 -20.34 9.39
C GLY A 415 -30.99 -20.12 7.89
N GLU A 416 -31.26 -18.89 7.42
CA GLU A 416 -31.34 -18.63 5.98
C GLU A 416 -29.95 -18.64 5.35
N GLN A 417 -29.84 -19.36 4.24
CA GLN A 417 -28.61 -19.45 3.45
C GLN A 417 -28.51 -18.28 2.48
N THR A 418 -27.48 -17.48 2.62
CA THR A 418 -27.14 -16.38 1.71
C THR A 418 -25.93 -16.76 0.85
N GLN A 419 -26.02 -16.51 -0.46
CA GLN A 419 -24.90 -16.67 -1.37
C GLN A 419 -24.43 -15.32 -1.86
N ALA A 420 -23.14 -15.01 -1.61
CA ALA A 420 -22.51 -13.74 -1.92
C ALA A 420 -21.41 -13.88 -2.97
N LEU A 421 -21.32 -12.91 -3.86
CA LEU A 421 -20.26 -12.74 -4.86
C LEU A 421 -19.59 -11.38 -4.62
N ILE A 422 -18.27 -11.39 -4.43
CA ILE A 422 -17.46 -10.21 -4.24
C ILE A 422 -16.49 -10.09 -5.39
N ILE A 423 -16.42 -8.90 -5.99
CA ILE A 423 -15.39 -8.52 -6.96
C ILE A 423 -14.59 -7.40 -6.31
N ASP A 424 -13.32 -7.66 -6.03
CA ASP A 424 -12.38 -6.68 -5.46
C ASP A 424 -11.34 -6.27 -6.50
N CYS A 425 -11.46 -5.07 -7.04
CA CYS A 425 -10.44 -4.49 -7.92
C CYS A 425 -9.50 -3.60 -7.11
N GLY A 426 -8.39 -4.19 -6.71
CA GLY A 426 -7.31 -3.54 -5.98
C GLY A 426 -6.41 -2.67 -6.87
N GLY A 427 -5.20 -2.37 -6.39
CA GLY A 427 -4.22 -1.58 -7.13
C GLY A 427 -3.54 -2.33 -8.26
N GLY A 428 -3.16 -3.59 -8.04
CA GLY A 428 -2.44 -4.42 -9.00
C GLY A 428 -3.15 -5.71 -9.37
N THR A 429 -4.14 -6.13 -8.58
CA THR A 429 -4.89 -7.38 -8.77
C THR A 429 -6.39 -7.12 -8.76
N THR A 430 -7.15 -8.04 -9.36
CA THR A 430 -8.59 -8.11 -9.23
C THR A 430 -8.97 -9.51 -8.78
N ASP A 431 -9.63 -9.62 -7.64
CA ASP A 431 -10.02 -10.87 -7.02
C ASP A 431 -11.53 -11.07 -7.08
N LEU A 432 -11.95 -12.32 -7.31
CA LEU A 432 -13.33 -12.76 -7.27
C LEU A 432 -13.49 -13.82 -6.19
N ALA A 433 -14.29 -13.54 -5.19
CA ALA A 433 -14.62 -14.48 -4.14
C ALA A 433 -16.12 -14.73 -4.09
N SER A 434 -16.51 -15.99 -3.99
CA SER A 434 -17.89 -16.41 -3.76
C SER A 434 -17.96 -17.26 -2.52
N SER A 435 -18.90 -16.94 -1.65
CA SER A 435 -19.13 -17.70 -0.43
C SER A 435 -20.62 -17.85 -0.16
N ARG A 436 -20.93 -18.94 0.48
CA ARG A 436 -22.23 -19.23 1.07
C ARG A 436 -22.12 -19.07 2.57
N PHE A 437 -23.05 -18.35 3.18
CA PHE A 437 -23.05 -18.21 4.64
C PHE A 437 -24.43 -18.35 5.24
N ILE A 438 -24.46 -18.80 6.49
CA ILE A 438 -25.65 -18.92 7.32
C ILE A 438 -25.37 -18.20 8.63
N ILE A 439 -26.31 -17.36 9.05
CA ILE A 439 -26.29 -16.70 10.36
C ILE A 439 -27.39 -17.31 11.20
N ASP A 440 -27.01 -17.86 12.35
CA ASP A 440 -27.93 -18.42 13.31
C ASP A 440 -27.81 -17.70 14.65
N ASN A 441 -28.85 -17.77 15.47
CA ASN A 441 -28.90 -17.10 16.77
C ASN A 441 -29.57 -18.02 17.82
N ASP A 442 -28.78 -18.41 18.81
CA ASP A 442 -29.26 -19.25 19.92
C ASP A 442 -29.69 -18.45 21.17
N ASN A 443 -29.95 -17.15 21.04
CA ASN A 443 -30.29 -16.18 22.09
C ASN A 443 -29.14 -15.79 23.05
N VAL A 444 -27.99 -16.44 22.96
CA VAL A 444 -26.79 -16.15 23.76
C VAL A 444 -25.66 -15.65 22.86
N SER A 445 -25.49 -16.29 21.72
CA SER A 445 -24.43 -15.98 20.75
C SER A 445 -24.94 -16.13 19.32
N TYR A 446 -24.25 -15.49 18.39
CA TYR A 446 -24.46 -15.72 16.97
C TYR A 446 -23.55 -16.86 16.50
N LYS A 447 -24.06 -17.71 15.62
CA LYS A 447 -23.30 -18.73 14.91
C LYS A 447 -23.24 -18.36 13.44
N VAL A 448 -22.05 -18.21 12.93
CA VAL A 448 -21.82 -17.84 11.53
C VAL A 448 -21.03 -18.94 10.86
N ASN A 449 -21.64 -19.62 9.91
CA ASN A 449 -20.95 -20.60 9.07
C ASN A 449 -20.69 -19.96 7.70
N ILE A 450 -19.45 -19.88 7.31
CA ILE A 450 -19.03 -19.36 6.00
C ILE A 450 -18.36 -20.50 5.24
N GLU A 451 -18.89 -20.82 4.07
CA GLU A 451 -18.33 -21.79 3.14
C GLU A 451 -17.87 -21.06 1.87
N THR A 452 -16.58 -21.13 1.57
CA THR A 452 -16.06 -20.64 0.29
C THR A 452 -16.52 -21.54 -0.84
N THR A 453 -17.21 -20.98 -1.82
CA THR A 453 -17.80 -21.73 -2.93
C THR A 453 -17.04 -21.58 -4.25
N TYR A 454 -16.42 -20.46 -4.47
CA TYR A 454 -15.61 -20.19 -5.65
C TYR A 454 -14.61 -19.08 -5.38
N GLU A 455 -13.44 -19.24 -5.95
CA GLU A 455 -12.36 -18.28 -5.88
C GLU A 455 -11.70 -18.14 -7.25
N ASN A 456 -11.41 -16.94 -7.65
CA ASN A 456 -10.64 -16.63 -8.85
C ASN A 456 -9.96 -15.27 -8.65
N GLY A 457 -9.07 -14.91 -9.53
CA GLY A 457 -8.42 -13.61 -9.49
C GLY A 457 -7.60 -13.37 -10.75
N ASP A 458 -7.38 -12.13 -11.07
CA ASP A 458 -6.42 -11.70 -12.08
C ASP A 458 -5.28 -10.96 -11.38
N THR A 459 -4.10 -11.56 -11.41
CA THR A 459 -2.91 -11.03 -10.75
C THR A 459 -2.23 -9.93 -11.58
N ASN A 460 -2.67 -9.73 -12.82
CA ASN A 460 -2.07 -8.79 -13.76
C ASN A 460 -2.99 -7.63 -14.14
N PHE A 461 -4.18 -7.53 -13.55
CA PHE A 461 -5.07 -6.41 -13.77
C PHE A 461 -5.52 -5.75 -12.45
N GLY A 462 -5.41 -4.43 -12.39
CA GLY A 462 -5.81 -3.61 -11.27
C GLY A 462 -5.74 -2.12 -11.58
N GLY A 463 -5.81 -1.29 -10.56
CA GLY A 463 -5.78 0.17 -10.67
C GLY A 463 -4.55 0.74 -11.37
N ASN A 464 -3.41 0.04 -11.31
CA ASN A 464 -2.19 0.45 -12.01
C ASN A 464 -2.31 0.25 -13.53
N ASN A 465 -2.99 -0.81 -13.99
CA ASN A 465 -3.27 -1.01 -15.41
C ASN A 465 -4.19 0.09 -15.94
N ILE A 466 -5.19 0.48 -15.15
CA ILE A 466 -6.06 1.63 -15.47
C ILE A 466 -5.24 2.92 -15.57
N THR A 467 -4.35 3.17 -14.60
CA THR A 467 -3.43 4.32 -14.64
C THR A 467 -2.53 4.29 -15.87
N TYR A 468 -1.98 3.13 -16.20
CA TYR A 468 -1.12 2.97 -17.36
C TYR A 468 -1.87 3.24 -18.68
N ARG A 469 -3.11 2.78 -18.81
CA ARG A 469 -3.94 3.07 -19.96
C ARG A 469 -4.17 4.58 -20.14
N ILE A 470 -4.42 5.28 -19.04
CA ILE A 470 -4.53 6.75 -19.03
C ILE A 470 -3.17 7.40 -19.38
N MET A 471 -2.07 6.89 -18.84
CA MET A 471 -0.71 7.35 -19.17
C MET A 471 -0.40 7.22 -20.67
N GLN A 472 -0.80 6.11 -21.31
CA GLN A 472 -0.61 5.94 -22.75
C GLN A 472 -1.30 7.08 -23.54
N TYR A 473 -2.54 7.38 -23.19
CA TYR A 473 -3.29 8.47 -23.82
C TYR A 473 -2.65 9.84 -23.57
N ILE A 474 -2.27 10.13 -22.33
CA ILE A 474 -1.57 11.37 -21.97
C ILE A 474 -0.28 11.52 -22.80
N LYS A 475 0.55 10.48 -22.88
CA LYS A 475 1.79 10.49 -23.64
C LYS A 475 1.57 10.75 -25.12
N ILE A 476 0.55 10.14 -25.74
CA ILE A 476 0.19 10.37 -27.15
C ILE A 476 -0.15 11.84 -27.37
N MET A 477 -1.00 12.41 -26.50
CA MET A 477 -1.43 13.80 -26.61
C MET A 477 -0.28 14.79 -26.40
N PHE A 478 0.59 14.53 -25.44
CA PHE A 478 1.77 15.38 -25.19
C PHE A 478 2.80 15.27 -26.30
N ALA A 479 3.04 14.07 -26.84
CA ALA A 479 3.93 13.89 -27.98
C ALA A 479 3.45 14.67 -29.21
N ALA A 480 2.14 14.64 -29.52
CA ALA A 480 1.57 15.45 -30.58
C ALA A 480 1.75 16.97 -30.34
N HIS A 481 1.50 17.42 -29.09
CA HIS A 481 1.66 18.82 -28.69
C HIS A 481 3.11 19.29 -28.91
N TYR A 482 4.10 18.60 -28.35
CA TYR A 482 5.52 19.01 -28.45
C TYR A 482 6.10 18.82 -29.84
N ALA A 483 5.54 17.93 -30.64
CA ALA A 483 5.90 17.80 -32.06
C ALA A 483 5.17 18.83 -32.96
N HIS A 484 4.35 19.72 -32.39
CA HIS A 484 3.50 20.68 -33.11
C HIS A 484 2.58 20.04 -34.16
N GLN A 485 2.08 18.84 -33.85
CA GLN A 485 1.12 18.11 -34.65
C GLN A 485 -0.32 18.37 -34.18
N GLU A 486 -1.29 18.06 -35.03
CA GLU A 486 -2.69 18.12 -34.62
C GLU A 486 -2.96 17.04 -33.55
N LEU A 487 -3.71 17.44 -32.48
CA LEU A 487 -4.08 16.52 -31.41
C LEU A 487 -5.05 15.48 -31.96
N LEU A 488 -4.79 14.20 -31.66
CA LEU A 488 -5.63 13.10 -32.05
C LEU A 488 -6.93 13.11 -31.22
N ARG A 489 -8.07 12.83 -31.86
CA ARG A 489 -9.32 12.63 -31.14
C ARG A 489 -9.38 11.19 -30.61
N ILE A 490 -10.06 10.99 -29.50
CA ILE A 490 -10.20 9.65 -28.91
C ILE A 490 -10.81 8.64 -29.90
N ASP A 491 -11.74 9.07 -30.76
CA ASP A 491 -12.38 8.23 -31.78
C ASP A 491 -11.40 7.77 -32.87
N ASP A 492 -10.32 8.48 -33.10
CA ASP A 492 -9.26 8.11 -34.03
C ASP A 492 -8.32 7.04 -33.44
N ILE A 493 -8.24 6.98 -32.08
CA ILE A 493 -7.37 6.09 -31.30
C ILE A 493 -8.12 4.83 -30.90
N ILE A 494 -9.36 4.97 -30.42
CA ILE A 494 -10.26 3.86 -30.06
C ILE A 494 -11.26 3.68 -31.17
N GLN A 495 -10.97 2.80 -32.11
CA GLN A 495 -11.84 2.55 -33.22
C GLN A 495 -12.72 1.34 -32.99
N VAL A 496 -14.02 1.60 -32.82
CA VAL A 496 -15.05 0.58 -32.69
C VAL A 496 -16.03 0.74 -33.82
N ALA A 497 -16.23 -0.31 -34.61
CA ALA A 497 -17.17 -0.29 -35.76
C ALA A 497 -18.66 -0.25 -35.33
N SER A 498 -18.94 -0.50 -34.05
CA SER A 498 -20.26 -0.42 -33.43
C SER A 498 -20.25 0.56 -32.28
N GLU A 499 -21.38 1.14 -31.92
CA GLU A 499 -21.52 2.02 -30.76
C GLU A 499 -21.35 1.27 -29.44
N ASP A 500 -21.41 -0.07 -29.43
CA ASP A 500 -21.31 -0.94 -28.28
C ASP A 500 -19.93 -1.61 -28.20
N ILE A 501 -19.04 -1.05 -27.36
CA ILE A 501 -17.71 -1.58 -27.14
C ILE A 501 -17.74 -2.97 -26.52
N PHE A 502 -18.66 -3.27 -25.61
CA PHE A 502 -18.73 -4.57 -24.94
C PHE A 502 -18.97 -5.68 -25.95
N ARG A 503 -19.93 -5.49 -26.83
CA ARG A 503 -20.19 -6.44 -27.92
C ARG A 503 -19.01 -6.57 -28.89
N TYR A 504 -18.32 -5.46 -29.17
CA TYR A 504 -17.13 -5.50 -30.02
C TYR A 504 -15.99 -6.31 -29.39
N VAL A 505 -15.80 -6.18 -28.05
CA VAL A 505 -14.82 -7.00 -27.30
C VAL A 505 -15.20 -8.48 -27.34
N ASP A 506 -16.49 -8.82 -27.23
CA ASP A 506 -16.93 -10.23 -27.33
C ASP A 506 -16.68 -10.85 -28.71
N GLU A 507 -16.80 -10.06 -29.77
CA GLU A 507 -16.62 -10.54 -31.14
C GLU A 507 -15.16 -10.57 -31.59
N PHE A 508 -14.35 -9.58 -31.21
CA PHE A 508 -13.00 -9.35 -31.76
C PHE A 508 -11.89 -9.33 -30.71
N GLY A 509 -12.24 -9.27 -29.44
CA GLY A 509 -11.29 -9.12 -28.36
C GLY A 509 -10.87 -7.66 -28.10
N LYS A 510 -10.30 -7.41 -26.90
CA LYS A 510 -9.85 -6.06 -26.51
C LYS A 510 -8.65 -5.56 -27.33
N ASP A 511 -7.78 -6.47 -27.78
CA ASP A 511 -6.55 -6.12 -28.50
C ASP A 511 -6.90 -5.40 -29.82
N GLU A 512 -7.99 -5.78 -30.48
CA GLU A 512 -8.45 -5.07 -31.68
C GLU A 512 -8.99 -3.67 -31.36
N VAL A 513 -9.63 -3.48 -30.21
CA VAL A 513 -10.06 -2.14 -29.74
C VAL A 513 -8.85 -1.22 -29.55
N TYR A 514 -7.76 -1.75 -29.00
CA TYR A 514 -6.58 -0.96 -28.65
C TYR A 514 -5.47 -0.94 -29.71
N ARG A 515 -5.65 -1.62 -30.84
CA ARG A 515 -4.60 -1.71 -31.87
C ARG A 515 -4.07 -0.35 -32.30
N ARG A 516 -4.93 0.62 -32.56
CA ARG A 516 -4.51 1.98 -32.94
C ARG A 516 -3.89 2.77 -31.79
N LEU A 517 -4.39 2.56 -30.57
CA LEU A 517 -3.77 3.14 -29.39
C LEU A 517 -2.31 2.69 -29.23
N GLU A 518 -2.06 1.39 -29.39
CA GLU A 518 -0.70 0.85 -29.30
C GLU A 518 0.18 1.38 -30.45
N GLU A 519 -0.32 1.49 -31.67
CA GLU A 519 0.39 2.09 -32.80
C GLU A 519 0.75 3.56 -32.49
N ALA A 520 -0.21 4.36 -31.99
CA ALA A 520 0.03 5.74 -31.62
C ALA A 520 1.00 5.88 -30.42
N TYR A 521 0.91 4.96 -29.46
CA TYR A 521 1.82 4.93 -28.31
C TYR A 521 3.26 4.61 -28.72
N GLU A 522 3.46 3.67 -29.65
CA GLU A 522 4.80 3.39 -30.20
C GLU A 522 5.35 4.56 -31.02
N ALA A 523 4.48 5.28 -31.74
CA ALA A 523 4.89 6.50 -32.43
C ALA A 523 5.30 7.60 -31.44
N ALA A 524 4.53 7.77 -30.35
CA ALA A 524 4.85 8.71 -29.29
C ALA A 524 6.15 8.36 -28.54
N GLU A 525 6.57 7.09 -28.50
CA GLU A 525 7.84 6.65 -27.90
C GLU A 525 9.07 7.30 -28.60
N GLN A 526 8.95 7.66 -29.87
CA GLN A 526 10.02 8.35 -30.58
C GLN A 526 10.23 9.78 -30.11
N ILE A 527 9.17 10.39 -29.54
CA ILE A 527 9.17 11.80 -29.09
C ILE A 527 9.38 11.86 -27.58
N ILE A 528 8.59 11.09 -26.82
CA ILE A 528 8.66 11.01 -25.37
C ILE A 528 8.99 9.55 -24.99
N PRO A 529 10.26 9.17 -24.86
CA PRO A 529 10.62 7.80 -24.52
C PRO A 529 10.30 7.49 -23.06
N THR A 530 9.73 6.30 -22.82
CA THR A 530 9.38 5.79 -21.47
C THR A 530 9.84 4.35 -21.23
N LYS A 531 10.12 3.59 -22.28
CA LYS A 531 10.50 2.18 -22.21
C LYS A 531 11.99 2.04 -21.83
N PHE A 532 12.32 2.43 -20.57
CA PHE A 532 13.70 2.58 -20.11
C PHE A 532 14.51 1.28 -20.12
N LYS A 533 13.90 0.11 -20.10
CA LYS A 533 14.61 -1.17 -20.24
C LYS A 533 15.37 -1.29 -21.56
N LYS A 534 14.88 -0.66 -22.61
CA LYS A 534 15.58 -0.64 -23.92
C LYS A 534 16.90 0.17 -23.87
N TYR A 535 17.07 1.00 -22.83
CA TYR A 535 18.19 1.92 -22.66
C TYR A 535 19.17 1.51 -21.55
N GLU A 536 19.08 0.29 -21.01
CA GLU A 536 20.02 -0.22 -19.99
C GLU A 536 21.48 -0.21 -20.43
N ASN A 537 21.73 -0.28 -21.74
CA ASN A 537 23.06 -0.22 -22.32
C ASN A 537 23.45 1.19 -22.82
N SER A 538 22.62 2.20 -22.60
CA SER A 538 22.89 3.60 -22.94
C SER A 538 23.73 4.28 -21.86
N THR A 539 23.95 5.59 -22.01
CA THR A 539 24.58 6.37 -20.94
C THR A 539 23.70 6.39 -19.69
N ARG A 540 24.32 6.48 -18.53
CA ARG A 540 23.58 6.54 -17.24
C ARG A 540 22.55 7.64 -17.23
N ASP A 541 22.90 8.82 -17.73
CA ASP A 541 22.02 9.99 -17.75
C ASP A 541 20.82 9.76 -18.66
N GLU A 542 21.04 9.22 -19.87
CA GLU A 542 19.96 8.90 -20.80
C GLU A 542 18.98 7.86 -20.21
N TYR A 543 19.50 6.80 -19.59
CA TYR A 543 18.70 5.79 -18.93
C TYR A 543 17.81 6.41 -17.83
N PHE A 544 18.37 7.26 -16.98
CA PHE A 544 17.62 7.89 -15.91
C PHE A 544 16.61 8.94 -16.40
N MET A 545 16.96 9.72 -17.43
CA MET A 545 16.01 10.65 -18.06
C MET A 545 14.77 9.92 -18.57
N ILE A 546 14.93 8.78 -19.24
CA ILE A 546 13.81 7.99 -19.78
C ILE A 546 13.04 7.27 -18.66
N LYS A 547 13.74 6.74 -17.67
CA LYS A 547 13.13 6.15 -16.49
C LYS A 547 12.27 7.18 -15.75
N ASN A 548 12.77 8.39 -15.59
CA ASN A 548 12.04 9.47 -14.95
C ASN A 548 10.80 9.90 -15.75
N ASN A 549 10.86 9.89 -17.09
CA ASN A 549 9.67 10.12 -17.92
C ASN A 549 8.55 9.15 -17.62
N PHE A 550 8.86 7.85 -17.52
CA PHE A 550 7.86 6.84 -17.18
C PHE A 550 7.18 7.13 -15.85
N TYR A 551 7.96 7.34 -14.80
CA TYR A 551 7.41 7.59 -13.46
C TYR A 551 6.68 8.93 -13.36
N PHE A 552 7.18 9.95 -14.02
CA PHE A 552 6.52 11.26 -14.08
C PHE A 552 5.14 11.15 -14.77
N LEU A 553 5.08 10.55 -15.96
CA LEU A 553 3.83 10.37 -16.68
C LEU A 553 2.85 9.46 -15.93
N PHE A 554 3.35 8.43 -15.24
CA PHE A 554 2.53 7.55 -14.42
C PHE A 554 1.95 8.30 -13.20
N ASP A 555 2.73 9.13 -12.50
CA ASP A 555 2.24 9.95 -11.38
C ASP A 555 1.16 10.93 -11.82
N ILE A 556 1.37 11.66 -12.92
CA ILE A 556 0.36 12.62 -13.39
C ILE A 556 -0.91 11.93 -13.91
N ALA A 557 -0.79 10.74 -14.50
CA ALA A 557 -1.94 9.92 -14.90
C ALA A 557 -2.74 9.44 -13.68
N ASP A 558 -2.05 8.99 -12.61
CA ASP A 558 -2.71 8.59 -11.37
C ASP A 558 -3.41 9.78 -10.68
N ARG A 559 -2.78 10.94 -10.69
CA ARG A 559 -3.38 12.18 -10.16
C ARG A 559 -4.62 12.60 -10.95
N MET A 560 -4.55 12.61 -12.28
CA MET A 560 -5.70 12.92 -13.14
C MET A 560 -6.83 11.90 -12.94
N LYS A 561 -6.52 10.60 -12.87
CA LYS A 561 -7.49 9.56 -12.53
C LYS A 561 -8.20 9.86 -11.21
N LYS A 562 -7.45 10.25 -10.18
CA LYS A 562 -8.02 10.61 -8.88
C LYS A 562 -8.90 11.85 -8.96
N GLU A 563 -8.51 12.88 -9.71
CA GLU A 563 -9.35 14.07 -9.91
C GLU A 563 -10.71 13.69 -10.54
N PHE A 564 -10.72 12.85 -11.57
CA PHE A 564 -11.97 12.46 -12.24
C PHE A 564 -12.89 11.58 -11.39
N TYR A 565 -12.33 10.64 -10.62
CA TYR A 565 -13.14 9.59 -9.96
C TYR A 565 -13.27 9.76 -8.44
N MET A 566 -12.52 10.67 -7.82
CA MET A 566 -12.65 10.97 -6.38
C MET A 566 -13.33 12.31 -6.10
N ASN A 567 -13.36 13.22 -7.07
CA ASN A 567 -13.99 14.52 -6.93
C ASN A 567 -15.27 14.56 -7.76
N GLU A 568 -16.37 15.03 -7.16
CA GLU A 568 -17.66 15.14 -7.85
C GLU A 568 -17.66 16.28 -8.87
N GLY A 569 -18.29 16.05 -10.02
CA GLY A 569 -18.57 17.09 -11.01
C GLY A 569 -17.40 17.51 -11.87
N VAL A 570 -16.27 16.82 -11.80
CA VAL A 570 -15.12 17.07 -12.69
C VAL A 570 -15.41 16.45 -14.06
N ILE A 571 -15.52 17.29 -15.09
CA ILE A 571 -15.75 16.85 -16.47
C ILE A 571 -14.48 16.97 -17.29
N ARG A 572 -13.70 18.03 -17.07
CA ARG A 572 -12.47 18.32 -17.80
C ARG A 572 -11.29 18.48 -16.84
N ASN A 573 -10.12 18.08 -17.27
CA ASN A 573 -8.88 18.22 -16.51
C ASN A 573 -7.73 18.68 -17.41
N SER A 574 -6.86 19.53 -16.86
CA SER A 574 -5.60 19.97 -17.46
C SER A 574 -4.49 20.02 -16.43
N PHE A 575 -3.26 20.25 -16.86
CA PHE A 575 -2.09 20.35 -15.98
C PHE A 575 -1.52 21.77 -15.99
N SER A 576 -1.25 22.32 -14.81
CA SER A 576 -0.63 23.65 -14.67
C SER A 576 0.13 23.78 -13.35
N SER A 577 0.95 24.81 -13.24
CA SER A 577 1.60 25.19 -11.97
C SER A 577 0.69 26.02 -11.05
N SER A 578 -0.43 26.55 -11.54
CA SER A 578 -1.33 27.43 -10.79
C SER A 578 -2.76 26.86 -10.71
N ASP A 579 -3.41 27.05 -9.57
CA ASP A 579 -4.82 26.68 -9.33
C ASP A 579 -5.78 27.65 -10.06
N LYS A 580 -5.90 27.51 -11.37
CA LYS A 580 -6.95 28.23 -12.11
C LYS A 580 -8.04 27.25 -12.48
N GLU A 581 -9.08 27.19 -11.67
CA GLU A 581 -10.28 26.43 -11.97
C GLU A 581 -11.30 27.31 -12.71
N GLU A 582 -11.88 26.84 -13.81
CA GLU A 582 -12.94 27.50 -14.55
C GLU A 582 -14.11 26.56 -14.79
N GLY A 583 -15.18 26.75 -14.06
CA GLY A 583 -16.41 25.98 -14.22
C GLY A 583 -16.21 24.48 -13.92
N ASP A 584 -16.30 23.66 -14.97
CA ASP A 584 -16.14 22.20 -14.95
C ASP A 584 -14.70 21.71 -15.21
N LEU A 585 -13.79 22.67 -15.47
CA LEU A 585 -12.37 22.40 -15.67
C LEU A 585 -11.64 22.40 -14.33
N ARG A 586 -11.05 21.27 -13.99
CA ARG A 586 -10.10 21.13 -12.87
C ARG A 586 -8.68 21.21 -13.37
N VAL A 587 -7.82 21.76 -12.55
CA VAL A 587 -6.38 21.76 -12.81
C VAL A 587 -5.68 20.82 -11.87
N THR A 588 -5.02 19.82 -12.42
CA THR A 588 -4.06 19.02 -11.67
C THR A 588 -2.78 19.81 -11.51
N GLN A 589 -2.58 20.36 -10.33
CA GLN A 589 -1.42 21.20 -10.06
C GLN A 589 -0.14 20.37 -10.04
N ILE A 590 0.86 20.77 -10.81
CA ILE A 590 2.18 20.17 -10.87
C ILE A 590 3.21 21.25 -10.49
N GLU A 591 3.90 21.03 -9.38
CA GLU A 591 4.88 22.00 -8.86
C GLU A 591 6.04 22.24 -9.83
N ARG A 592 6.50 21.17 -10.48
CA ARG A 592 7.59 21.24 -11.44
C ARG A 592 7.30 20.34 -12.63
N TRP A 593 7.24 20.93 -13.82
CA TRP A 593 7.16 20.16 -15.06
C TRP A 593 8.56 19.69 -15.46
N ASN A 594 8.71 18.39 -15.60
CA ASN A 594 10.04 17.79 -15.81
C ASN A 594 9.97 16.62 -16.81
N LEU A 595 9.38 16.86 -17.95
CA LEU A 595 9.27 15.90 -19.04
C LEU A 595 10.49 15.98 -19.96
N VAL A 596 11.03 14.85 -20.37
CA VAL A 596 12.13 14.77 -21.33
C VAL A 596 11.56 14.46 -22.71
N VAL A 597 11.92 15.28 -23.68
CA VAL A 597 11.46 15.19 -25.07
C VAL A 597 12.67 15.01 -25.99
N ARG A 598 12.52 14.20 -27.01
CA ARG A 598 13.53 14.03 -28.05
C ARG A 598 13.40 15.13 -29.09
N THR A 599 14.46 15.91 -29.26
CA THR A 599 14.55 16.96 -30.28
C THR A 599 14.62 16.36 -31.70
N PRO A 600 14.35 17.15 -32.75
CA PRO A 600 14.54 16.69 -34.14
C PRO A 600 15.98 16.28 -34.48
N SER A 601 16.95 16.76 -33.69
CA SER A 601 18.36 16.34 -33.80
C SER A 601 18.67 14.98 -33.13
N GLY A 602 17.67 14.40 -32.41
CA GLY A 602 17.78 13.10 -31.74
C GLY A 602 18.24 13.16 -30.29
N HIS A 603 18.59 14.32 -29.77
CA HIS A 603 19.00 14.53 -28.37
C HIS A 603 17.81 14.59 -27.43
N LEU A 604 17.99 14.14 -26.17
CA LEU A 604 17.01 14.26 -25.11
C LEU A 604 17.21 15.56 -24.37
N GLU A 605 16.15 16.36 -24.26
CA GLU A 605 16.14 17.64 -23.55
C GLU A 605 14.94 17.73 -22.62
N TYR A 606 15.12 18.42 -21.47
CA TYR A 606 14.02 18.69 -20.54
C TYR A 606 13.11 19.77 -21.09
N GLU A 607 11.85 19.45 -21.19
CA GLU A 607 10.80 20.42 -21.51
C GLU A 607 10.19 20.96 -20.21
N HIS A 608 10.10 22.29 -20.11
CA HIS A 608 9.61 22.95 -18.92
C HIS A 608 8.28 23.67 -19.12
N SER A 609 7.80 23.72 -20.37
CA SER A 609 6.50 24.31 -20.69
C SER A 609 5.38 23.29 -20.49
N PHE A 610 4.30 23.71 -19.83
CA PHE A 610 3.11 22.86 -19.70
C PHE A 610 2.43 22.71 -21.05
N PRO A 611 1.98 21.48 -21.40
CA PRO A 611 1.23 21.27 -22.62
C PRO A 611 -0.17 21.86 -22.51
N ASP A 612 -0.62 22.59 -23.54
CA ASP A 612 -1.99 23.09 -23.63
C ASP A 612 -2.92 21.97 -24.13
N VAL A 613 -3.20 21.02 -23.25
CA VAL A 613 -4.05 19.84 -23.52
C VAL A 613 -5.09 19.73 -22.40
N VAL A 614 -6.35 19.58 -22.81
CA VAL A 614 -7.48 19.37 -21.91
C VAL A 614 -8.05 17.99 -22.16
N PHE A 615 -8.17 17.20 -21.10
CA PHE A 615 -8.74 15.85 -21.11
C PHE A 615 -10.18 15.88 -20.64
N ASN A 616 -11.04 15.06 -21.24
CA ASN A 616 -12.45 14.93 -20.85
C ASN A 616 -12.71 13.56 -20.22
N ILE A 617 -13.53 13.52 -19.17
CA ILE A 617 -13.89 12.28 -18.48
C ILE A 617 -14.50 11.24 -19.44
N LYS A 618 -15.29 11.66 -20.43
CA LYS A 618 -15.89 10.75 -21.43
C LYS A 618 -14.84 10.07 -22.31
N GLU A 619 -13.74 10.77 -22.63
CA GLU A 619 -12.64 10.18 -23.37
C GLU A 619 -11.94 9.12 -22.54
N ILE A 620 -11.74 9.41 -21.24
CA ILE A 620 -11.14 8.47 -20.30
C ILE A 620 -12.06 7.26 -20.08
N GLU A 621 -13.36 7.46 -19.95
CA GLU A 621 -14.31 6.36 -19.86
C GLU A 621 -14.29 5.48 -21.10
N LEU A 622 -14.31 6.06 -22.30
CA LEU A 622 -14.22 5.32 -23.55
C LEU A 622 -12.93 4.50 -23.63
N LEU A 623 -11.81 5.11 -23.23
CA LEU A 623 -10.49 4.49 -23.18
C LEU A 623 -10.44 3.25 -22.27
N LEU A 624 -11.19 3.24 -21.15
CA LEU A 624 -11.14 2.19 -20.13
C LEU A 624 -12.17 1.07 -20.34
N LYS A 625 -13.18 1.28 -21.19
CA LYS A 625 -14.34 0.36 -21.31
C LYS A 625 -13.93 -1.06 -21.66
N ALA A 626 -13.06 -1.26 -22.63
CA ALA A 626 -12.70 -2.59 -23.10
C ALA A 626 -11.88 -3.38 -22.06
N ASP A 627 -10.93 -2.75 -21.37
CA ASP A 627 -10.14 -3.41 -20.32
C ASP A 627 -11.03 -3.85 -19.15
N ILE A 628 -11.92 -2.97 -18.68
CA ILE A 628 -12.80 -3.26 -17.55
C ILE A 628 -13.84 -4.32 -17.93
N TYR A 629 -14.40 -4.26 -19.14
CA TYR A 629 -15.35 -5.27 -19.60
C TYR A 629 -14.69 -6.64 -19.71
N GLU A 630 -13.50 -6.71 -20.27
CA GLU A 630 -12.78 -7.99 -20.40
C GLU A 630 -12.56 -8.67 -19.06
N ILE A 631 -12.15 -7.91 -18.01
CA ILE A 631 -11.92 -8.52 -16.70
C ILE A 631 -13.24 -9.02 -16.07
N VAL A 632 -14.32 -8.27 -16.21
CA VAL A 632 -15.64 -8.71 -15.73
C VAL A 632 -16.13 -9.93 -16.52
N ASN A 633 -15.95 -9.92 -17.84
CA ASN A 633 -16.29 -11.05 -18.70
C ASN A 633 -15.48 -12.30 -18.34
N LYS A 634 -14.16 -12.17 -18.15
CA LYS A 634 -13.28 -13.27 -17.71
C LYS A 634 -13.81 -13.95 -16.45
N PHE A 635 -14.35 -13.19 -15.51
CA PHE A 635 -14.84 -13.74 -14.25
C PHE A 635 -16.26 -14.31 -14.32
N LEU A 636 -17.13 -13.69 -15.08
CA LEU A 636 -18.57 -13.96 -14.97
C LEU A 636 -19.15 -14.76 -16.13
N ASN A 637 -18.48 -14.84 -17.27
CA ASN A 637 -19.01 -15.47 -18.47
C ASN A 637 -19.43 -16.94 -18.27
N ASP A 638 -18.57 -17.71 -17.57
CA ASP A 638 -18.86 -19.12 -17.31
C ASP A 638 -20.05 -19.31 -16.36
N PHE A 639 -20.16 -18.45 -15.33
CA PHE A 639 -21.32 -18.43 -14.44
C PHE A 639 -22.60 -18.03 -15.19
N TYR A 640 -22.49 -17.06 -16.07
CA TYR A 640 -23.61 -16.60 -16.91
C TYR A 640 -24.11 -17.71 -17.83
N LYS A 641 -23.19 -18.37 -18.57
CA LYS A 641 -23.53 -19.47 -19.48
C LYS A 641 -24.19 -20.65 -18.75
N LYS A 642 -23.77 -20.91 -17.51
CA LYS A 642 -24.31 -21.98 -16.66
C LYS A 642 -25.53 -21.54 -15.82
N ARG A 643 -26.01 -20.30 -15.97
CA ARG A 643 -27.10 -19.69 -15.19
C ARG A 643 -26.90 -19.69 -13.68
N GLN A 644 -25.66 -19.75 -13.21
CA GLN A 644 -25.36 -19.79 -11.78
C GLN A 644 -25.49 -18.44 -11.10
N LEU A 645 -25.40 -17.32 -11.86
CA LEU A 645 -25.53 -15.96 -11.30
C LEU A 645 -26.93 -15.67 -10.73
N GLU A 646 -27.95 -16.44 -11.13
CA GLU A 646 -29.31 -16.31 -10.60
C GLU A 646 -29.42 -16.68 -9.12
N HIS A 647 -28.52 -17.49 -8.60
CA HIS A 647 -28.53 -18.01 -7.23
C HIS A 647 -27.89 -17.05 -6.21
N TYR A 648 -27.15 -16.04 -6.68
CA TYR A 648 -26.53 -15.08 -5.78
C TYR A 648 -27.55 -14.06 -5.24
N SER A 649 -27.64 -13.98 -3.91
CA SER A 649 -28.47 -13.00 -3.21
C SER A 649 -27.77 -11.65 -3.05
N MET A 650 -26.44 -11.65 -3.03
CA MET A 650 -25.60 -10.48 -2.84
C MET A 650 -24.48 -10.45 -3.88
N ILE A 651 -24.36 -9.34 -4.60
CA ILE A 651 -23.21 -9.04 -5.47
C ILE A 651 -22.62 -7.71 -5.02
N LYS A 652 -21.32 -7.72 -4.65
CA LYS A 652 -20.67 -6.55 -4.10
C LYS A 652 -19.39 -6.24 -4.85
N LEU A 653 -19.25 -4.95 -5.21
CA LEU A 653 -18.00 -4.40 -5.71
C LEU A 653 -17.20 -3.76 -4.57
N THR A 654 -15.92 -4.04 -4.49
CA THR A 654 -14.99 -3.47 -3.52
C THR A 654 -13.64 -3.11 -4.17
N GLY A 655 -12.77 -2.43 -3.44
CA GLY A 655 -11.57 -1.84 -4.00
C GLY A 655 -11.82 -0.46 -4.63
N GLN A 656 -10.81 0.40 -4.59
CA GLN A 656 -10.94 1.79 -5.04
C GLN A 656 -11.23 1.91 -6.56
N SER A 657 -10.71 0.98 -7.35
CA SER A 657 -10.89 0.96 -8.80
C SER A 657 -12.34 0.71 -9.21
N CYS A 658 -13.12 -0.01 -8.38
CA CYS A 658 -14.54 -0.25 -8.61
C CYS A 658 -15.43 0.99 -8.48
N LYS A 659 -14.88 2.15 -8.11
CA LYS A 659 -15.59 3.45 -8.18
C LYS A 659 -15.85 3.91 -9.61
N ILE A 660 -15.09 3.42 -10.56
CA ILE A 660 -15.31 3.69 -11.99
C ILE A 660 -16.62 3.04 -12.40
N ASP A 661 -17.58 3.84 -12.82
CA ASP A 661 -18.96 3.39 -13.12
C ASP A 661 -19.00 2.30 -14.19
N ILE A 662 -18.00 2.21 -15.04
CA ILE A 662 -17.86 1.18 -16.07
C ILE A 662 -17.88 -0.24 -15.48
N PHE A 663 -17.32 -0.45 -14.26
CA PHE A 663 -17.42 -1.77 -13.59
C PHE A 663 -18.89 -2.17 -13.36
N ARG A 664 -19.73 -1.20 -12.97
CA ARG A 664 -21.15 -1.44 -12.77
C ARG A 664 -21.89 -1.63 -14.08
N GLU A 665 -21.54 -0.88 -15.14
CA GLU A 665 -22.08 -1.05 -16.48
C GLU A 665 -21.75 -2.46 -17.01
N ALA A 666 -20.48 -2.85 -16.96
CA ALA A 666 -20.04 -4.18 -17.39
C ALA A 666 -20.72 -5.31 -16.60
N LEU A 667 -20.87 -5.14 -15.27
CA LEU A 667 -21.52 -6.14 -14.43
C LEU A 667 -23.02 -6.32 -14.78
N LYS A 668 -23.72 -5.27 -15.20
CA LYS A 668 -25.12 -5.32 -15.60
C LYS A 668 -25.37 -6.17 -16.85
N GLU A 669 -24.38 -6.33 -17.71
CA GLU A 669 -24.49 -7.22 -18.87
C GLU A 669 -24.71 -8.69 -18.45
N PHE A 670 -24.15 -9.09 -17.31
CA PHE A 670 -24.23 -10.45 -16.78
C PHE A 670 -25.38 -10.66 -15.79
N VAL A 671 -25.74 -9.63 -15.04
CA VAL A 671 -26.76 -9.70 -13.96
C VAL A 671 -27.83 -8.61 -14.10
N PRO A 672 -28.54 -8.56 -15.21
CA PRO A 672 -29.57 -7.56 -15.42
C PRO A 672 -30.69 -7.70 -14.36
N GLY A 673 -31.14 -6.60 -13.81
CA GLY A 673 -32.25 -6.56 -12.85
C GLY A 673 -31.90 -6.95 -11.41
N LYS A 674 -30.65 -7.37 -11.09
CA LYS A 674 -30.22 -7.57 -9.73
C LYS A 674 -29.69 -6.28 -9.09
N SER A 675 -29.94 -6.16 -7.78
CA SER A 675 -29.33 -5.09 -6.96
C SER A 675 -27.85 -5.39 -6.76
N ILE A 676 -27.01 -4.55 -7.34
CA ILE A 676 -25.58 -4.59 -7.08
C ILE A 676 -25.32 -3.72 -5.86
N GLU A 677 -24.85 -4.31 -4.77
CA GLU A 677 -24.46 -3.56 -3.59
C GLU A 677 -23.15 -2.82 -3.86
N PHE A 678 -23.34 -1.57 -4.20
CA PHE A 678 -22.28 -0.60 -4.30
C PHE A 678 -22.64 0.52 -3.33
N LYS A 679 -21.84 0.76 -2.31
CA LYS A 679 -22.07 1.94 -1.46
C LYS A 679 -21.80 3.19 -2.30
N GLN A 680 -22.87 3.66 -2.97
CA GLN A 680 -22.88 4.97 -3.56
C GLN A 680 -23.05 6.01 -2.45
N GLN A 681 -22.13 6.94 -2.42
CA GLN A 681 -22.22 8.32 -1.93
C GLN A 681 -23.30 8.62 -0.89
N SER A 682 -22.90 8.73 0.34
CA SER A 682 -23.48 9.76 1.19
C SER A 682 -22.72 11.07 0.89
N LYS A 683 -23.40 12.19 0.95
CA LYS A 683 -22.91 13.55 0.66
C LYS A 683 -21.76 14.03 1.59
N ASP A 684 -21.22 13.14 2.43
CA ASP A 684 -20.14 13.43 3.35
C ASP A 684 -18.82 12.86 2.80
N ASN A 685 -17.82 13.70 2.64
CA ASN A 685 -16.46 13.40 2.21
C ASN A 685 -15.77 12.25 2.97
N HIS A 686 -16.30 11.81 4.11
CA HIS A 686 -15.81 10.68 4.89
C HIS A 686 -16.07 9.31 4.26
N ASN A 687 -17.00 9.19 3.29
CA ASN A 687 -17.37 7.90 2.68
C ASN A 687 -16.55 7.53 1.42
N LEU A 688 -15.71 8.44 0.94
CA LEU A 688 -14.90 8.19 -0.26
C LEU A 688 -13.87 7.05 -0.09
N MET A 689 -13.48 6.75 1.14
CA MET A 689 -12.48 5.70 1.46
C MET A 689 -13.09 4.39 1.95
N ASP A 690 -14.41 4.32 2.13
CA ASP A 690 -15.08 3.16 2.75
C ASP A 690 -14.87 1.84 2.00
N LEU A 691 -14.77 1.87 0.66
CA LEU A 691 -14.57 0.65 -0.12
C LEU A 691 -13.22 -0.02 0.20
N LYS A 692 -12.15 0.77 0.37
CA LYS A 692 -10.82 0.22 0.72
C LYS A 692 -10.77 -0.29 2.16
N LEU A 693 -11.51 0.34 3.06
CA LEU A 693 -11.53 -0.05 4.48
C LEU A 693 -12.41 -1.28 4.77
N THR A 694 -13.16 -1.76 3.79
CA THR A 694 -14.09 -2.89 3.99
C THR A 694 -13.34 -4.16 4.38
N CYS A 695 -12.22 -4.44 3.76
CA CYS A 695 -11.38 -5.61 4.05
C CYS A 695 -10.83 -5.55 5.48
N VAL A 696 -10.10 -4.49 5.84
CA VAL A 696 -9.50 -4.37 7.17
C VAL A 696 -10.55 -4.32 8.28
N ARG A 697 -11.68 -3.66 8.05
CA ARG A 697 -12.80 -3.67 9.03
C ARG A 697 -13.34 -5.06 9.26
N GLY A 698 -13.56 -5.83 8.19
CA GLY A 698 -14.02 -7.21 8.29
C GLY A 698 -13.03 -8.10 9.02
N ALA A 699 -11.74 -7.95 8.75
CA ALA A 699 -10.68 -8.65 9.45
C ALA A 699 -10.67 -8.32 10.95
N ILE A 700 -10.72 -7.04 11.33
CA ILE A 700 -10.77 -6.61 12.73
C ILE A 700 -12.01 -7.17 13.44
N GLN A 701 -13.19 -7.07 12.83
CA GLN A 701 -14.45 -7.57 13.36
C GLN A 701 -14.42 -9.09 13.56
N TYR A 702 -13.85 -9.84 12.60
CA TYR A 702 -13.71 -11.29 12.70
C TYR A 702 -12.80 -11.70 13.87
N VAL A 703 -11.64 -11.09 13.97
CA VAL A 703 -10.67 -11.38 15.03
C VAL A 703 -11.26 -11.04 16.39
N ASN A 704 -11.95 -9.90 16.51
CA ASN A 704 -12.62 -9.49 17.73
C ASN A 704 -13.77 -10.45 18.10
N ALA A 705 -14.61 -10.85 17.15
CA ALA A 705 -15.72 -11.77 17.40
C ALA A 705 -15.22 -13.11 17.97
N ARG A 706 -14.12 -13.64 17.42
CA ARG A 706 -13.48 -14.85 17.93
C ARG A 706 -12.92 -14.67 19.35
N LYS A 707 -12.24 -13.57 19.59
CA LYS A 707 -11.64 -13.25 20.89
C LYS A 707 -12.70 -13.12 21.97
N MET A 708 -13.81 -12.45 21.69
CA MET A 708 -14.86 -12.14 22.66
C MET A 708 -15.87 -13.29 22.86
N GLY A 709 -15.94 -14.24 21.91
CA GLY A 709 -16.86 -15.36 21.97
C GLY A 709 -18.35 -15.01 21.80
N TYR A 710 -18.68 -13.77 21.38
CA TYR A 710 -20.07 -13.38 21.09
C TYR A 710 -20.59 -13.95 19.77
N THR A 711 -19.67 -14.27 18.88
CA THR A 711 -19.98 -14.86 17.59
C THR A 711 -19.05 -16.05 17.37
N ASP A 712 -19.63 -17.24 17.26
CA ASP A 712 -18.90 -18.42 16.84
C ASP A 712 -18.83 -18.47 15.31
N VAL A 713 -17.63 -18.29 14.77
CA VAL A 713 -17.40 -18.24 13.33
C VAL A 713 -16.69 -19.50 12.88
N THR A 714 -17.37 -20.30 12.08
CA THR A 714 -16.82 -21.47 11.43
C THR A 714 -16.53 -21.15 9.97
N LEU A 715 -15.27 -21.27 9.57
CA LEU A 715 -14.85 -21.16 8.18
C LEU A 715 -14.71 -22.59 7.62
N GLN A 716 -15.48 -22.92 6.60
CA GLN A 716 -15.40 -24.19 5.89
C GLN A 716 -14.72 -23.96 4.55
N TYR A 717 -13.53 -24.48 4.42
CA TYR A 717 -12.81 -24.52 3.14
C TYR A 717 -13.16 -25.86 2.48
N SER A 718 -14.18 -25.86 1.62
CA SER A 718 -14.41 -26.95 0.67
C SER A 718 -13.58 -26.70 -0.59
N VAL A 719 -13.31 -27.76 -1.36
CA VAL A 719 -12.65 -27.61 -2.67
C VAL A 719 -13.41 -26.56 -3.48
N PRO A 720 -12.80 -25.41 -3.82
CA PRO A 720 -13.52 -24.37 -4.57
C PRO A 720 -13.88 -24.87 -5.97
N ALA A 721 -14.98 -24.35 -6.51
CA ALA A 721 -15.28 -24.57 -7.92
C ALA A 721 -14.25 -23.79 -8.77
N ILE A 722 -13.31 -24.50 -9.37
CA ILE A 722 -12.24 -23.89 -10.17
C ILE A 722 -12.69 -23.62 -11.60
N PRO A 723 -12.26 -22.51 -12.24
CA PRO A 723 -12.67 -22.16 -13.61
C PRO A 723 -11.95 -22.98 -14.70
N TYR A 724 -11.11 -23.92 -14.30
CA TYR A 724 -10.29 -24.71 -15.20
C TYR A 724 -10.64 -26.19 -15.14
N SER A 725 -10.39 -26.87 -16.24
CA SER A 725 -10.37 -28.32 -16.28
C SER A 725 -8.96 -28.84 -16.48
N ILE A 726 -8.68 -30.02 -15.90
CA ILE A 726 -7.43 -30.75 -16.11
C ILE A 726 -7.74 -32.02 -16.86
N SER A 727 -7.04 -32.24 -17.93
CA SER A 727 -7.12 -33.46 -18.73
C SER A 727 -5.74 -34.09 -18.95
N GLY A 728 -5.72 -35.33 -19.34
CA GLY A 728 -4.54 -36.03 -19.80
C GLY A 728 -4.94 -37.11 -20.81
N TYR A 729 -3.99 -37.56 -21.64
CA TYR A 729 -4.27 -38.62 -22.61
C TYR A 729 -4.11 -39.99 -21.99
N THR A 730 -5.00 -40.91 -22.28
CA THR A 730 -4.84 -42.33 -22.00
C THR A 730 -3.76 -42.98 -22.84
N HIS A 731 -3.43 -44.24 -22.60
CA HIS A 731 -2.49 -45.01 -23.46
C HIS A 731 -3.03 -45.28 -24.85
N GLU A 732 -4.33 -45.12 -25.08
CA GLU A 732 -5.01 -45.19 -26.38
C GLU A 732 -5.08 -43.85 -27.11
N ASN A 733 -4.41 -42.83 -26.59
CA ASN A 733 -4.46 -41.45 -27.06
C ASN A 733 -5.86 -40.80 -26.98
N GLU A 734 -6.72 -41.29 -26.10
CA GLU A 734 -7.98 -40.65 -25.81
C GLU A 734 -7.78 -39.62 -24.70
N GLU A 735 -8.37 -38.45 -24.85
CA GLU A 735 -8.35 -37.46 -23.81
C GLU A 735 -9.33 -37.81 -22.69
N LYS A 736 -8.79 -37.87 -21.45
CA LYS A 736 -9.56 -38.10 -20.25
C LYS A 736 -9.55 -36.86 -19.36
N MET A 737 -10.73 -36.36 -19.03
CA MET A 737 -10.88 -35.31 -18.04
C MET A 737 -10.66 -35.89 -16.64
N LEU A 738 -9.88 -35.20 -15.83
CA LEU A 738 -9.52 -35.57 -14.46
C LEU A 738 -10.16 -34.63 -13.44
N ILE A 739 -10.17 -33.33 -13.73
CA ILE A 739 -10.83 -32.30 -12.95
C ILE A 739 -11.70 -31.52 -13.91
N TYR A 740 -12.95 -31.26 -13.53
CA TYR A 740 -13.89 -30.54 -14.38
C TYR A 740 -14.07 -29.09 -13.94
N SER A 741 -14.11 -28.19 -14.92
CA SER A 741 -14.35 -26.76 -14.67
C SER A 741 -15.70 -26.51 -14.00
N LEU A 742 -15.69 -25.72 -12.94
CA LEU A 742 -16.86 -25.30 -12.14
C LEU A 742 -17.72 -26.46 -11.59
N ASP A 743 -17.15 -27.66 -11.49
CA ASP A 743 -17.81 -28.82 -10.90
C ASP A 743 -17.09 -29.28 -9.63
N ARG A 744 -17.71 -28.99 -8.47
CA ARG A 744 -17.16 -29.35 -7.16
C ARG A 744 -17.23 -30.85 -6.83
N THR A 745 -17.98 -31.60 -7.59
CA THR A 745 -18.14 -33.06 -7.40
C THR A 745 -17.12 -33.84 -8.18
N GLN A 746 -16.51 -33.24 -9.20
CA GLN A 746 -15.55 -33.89 -10.09
C GLN A 746 -14.18 -33.18 -10.05
N THR A 747 -13.62 -33.15 -8.84
CA THR A 747 -12.33 -32.55 -8.56
C THR A 747 -11.19 -33.55 -8.44
N PHE A 748 -11.46 -34.83 -8.77
CA PHE A 748 -10.53 -35.95 -8.67
C PHE A 748 -10.63 -36.84 -9.91
N GLY A 749 -9.49 -37.34 -10.36
CA GLY A 749 -9.38 -38.30 -11.40
C GLY A 749 -8.06 -39.06 -11.35
N HIS A 750 -7.92 -40.06 -12.15
CA HIS A 750 -6.69 -40.84 -12.25
C HIS A 750 -6.37 -41.28 -13.68
N LEU A 751 -5.07 -41.44 -13.96
CA LEU A 751 -4.53 -41.99 -15.20
C LEU A 751 -3.52 -43.08 -14.91
N SER A 752 -3.59 -44.17 -15.63
CA SER A 752 -2.62 -45.27 -15.53
C SER A 752 -1.57 -45.22 -16.65
N ARG A 753 -0.34 -45.59 -16.32
CA ARG A 753 0.79 -45.70 -17.25
C ARG A 753 1.61 -46.93 -16.91
N HIS A 754 2.32 -47.47 -17.91
CA HIS A 754 3.35 -48.47 -17.65
C HIS A 754 4.50 -47.83 -16.83
N SER A 755 5.04 -48.55 -15.86
CA SER A 755 6.08 -48.06 -14.95
C SER A 755 7.37 -47.56 -15.66
N GLY A 756 7.60 -48.05 -16.87
CA GLY A 756 8.72 -47.56 -17.73
C GLY A 756 8.49 -46.15 -18.33
N ILE A 757 7.26 -45.64 -18.31
CA ILE A 757 6.95 -44.29 -18.83
C ILE A 757 7.11 -43.32 -17.68
N ARG A 758 8.16 -42.46 -17.74
CA ARG A 758 8.57 -41.58 -16.65
C ARG A 758 7.89 -40.18 -16.70
N GLN A 759 7.17 -39.88 -17.79
CA GLN A 759 6.59 -38.59 -18.02
C GLN A 759 5.07 -38.67 -18.16
N LEU A 760 4.37 -37.82 -17.39
CA LEU A 760 2.93 -37.58 -17.52
C LEU A 760 2.69 -36.13 -17.93
N GLU A 761 1.99 -35.95 -19.03
CA GLU A 761 1.55 -34.61 -19.48
C GLU A 761 0.09 -34.40 -19.09
N LEU A 762 -0.17 -33.22 -18.51
CA LEU A 762 -1.47 -32.75 -18.10
C LEU A 762 -1.77 -31.41 -18.75
N PHE A 763 -3.00 -31.20 -19.15
CA PHE A 763 -3.43 -30.05 -19.93
C PHE A 763 -4.45 -29.23 -19.13
N LEU A 764 -4.13 -27.98 -18.86
CA LEU A 764 -5.05 -27.00 -18.27
C LEU A 764 -5.87 -26.36 -19.38
N LYS A 765 -7.19 -26.42 -19.28
CA LYS A 765 -8.12 -25.81 -20.22
C LYS A 765 -9.08 -24.89 -19.51
N ASP A 766 -9.47 -23.80 -20.16
CA ASP A 766 -10.52 -22.89 -19.66
C ASP A 766 -11.91 -23.52 -19.80
N GLY A 767 -12.95 -22.83 -19.31
CA GLY A 767 -14.34 -23.28 -19.39
C GLY A 767 -14.87 -23.44 -20.82
N SER A 768 -14.21 -22.83 -21.81
CA SER A 768 -14.51 -23.00 -23.25
C SER A 768 -13.72 -24.14 -23.91
N GLY A 769 -12.83 -24.83 -23.15
CA GLY A 769 -12.01 -25.93 -23.65
C GLY A 769 -10.71 -25.51 -24.32
N ASN A 770 -10.36 -24.21 -24.30
CA ASN A 770 -9.10 -23.73 -24.87
C ASN A 770 -7.93 -24.11 -23.97
N LEU A 771 -6.84 -24.62 -24.57
CA LEU A 771 -5.63 -24.94 -23.85
C LEU A 771 -4.96 -23.65 -23.34
N LYS A 772 -4.76 -23.57 -22.02
CA LYS A 772 -4.04 -22.48 -21.35
C LYS A 772 -2.62 -22.84 -20.98
N TYR A 773 -2.41 -24.06 -20.47
CA TYR A 773 -1.09 -24.49 -20.01
C TYR A 773 -0.90 -25.99 -20.13
N ARG A 774 0.38 -26.43 -20.15
CA ARG A 774 0.78 -27.83 -20.20
C ARG A 774 1.72 -28.10 -19.04
N TYR A 775 1.33 -29.00 -18.16
CA TYR A 775 2.16 -29.49 -17.06
C TYR A 775 2.84 -30.78 -17.42
N THR A 776 4.05 -30.99 -16.91
CA THR A 776 4.79 -32.22 -17.08
C THR A 776 5.22 -32.75 -15.72
N TYR A 777 4.73 -33.90 -15.32
CA TYR A 777 5.20 -34.63 -14.16
C TYR A 777 6.24 -35.66 -14.60
N ILE A 778 7.41 -35.66 -13.91
CA ILE A 778 8.49 -36.61 -14.18
C ILE A 778 8.62 -37.55 -12.98
N SER A 779 8.31 -38.84 -13.21
CA SER A 779 8.48 -39.90 -12.21
C SER A 779 9.91 -40.43 -12.22
N ARG A 780 10.51 -40.64 -11.04
CA ARG A 780 11.84 -41.22 -10.86
C ARG A 780 11.74 -42.45 -10.00
N GLU A 781 12.38 -43.55 -10.37
CA GLU A 781 12.35 -44.83 -9.65
C GLU A 781 12.81 -44.70 -8.19
N GLU A 782 13.84 -43.92 -7.97
CA GLU A 782 14.43 -43.59 -6.66
C GLU A 782 13.48 -42.94 -5.66
N ASN A 783 12.39 -42.39 -6.15
CA ASN A 783 11.41 -41.64 -5.33
C ASN A 783 10.24 -42.52 -4.84
N PHE A 784 10.21 -43.81 -5.20
CA PHE A 784 9.14 -44.71 -4.76
C PHE A 784 9.52 -45.43 -3.45
N VAL A 785 8.63 -45.34 -2.47
CA VAL A 785 8.78 -45.96 -1.15
C VAL A 785 7.64 -46.91 -0.93
N ASN A 786 7.93 -48.09 -0.33
CA ASN A 786 6.89 -49.02 0.06
C ASN A 786 5.89 -48.39 1.00
N THR A 787 4.63 -48.68 0.79
CA THR A 787 3.51 -48.11 1.57
C THR A 787 2.32 -49.07 1.62
N THR A 788 1.36 -48.70 2.46
CA THR A 788 0.04 -49.35 2.52
C THR A 788 -1.04 -48.38 2.13
N TYR A 789 -2.25 -48.88 1.91
CA TYR A 789 -3.41 -48.02 1.64
C TYR A 789 -3.68 -47.07 2.82
N GLU A 790 -3.60 -47.61 4.04
CA GLU A 790 -3.82 -46.87 5.28
C GLU A 790 -2.81 -45.70 5.44
N GLU A 791 -1.53 -45.99 5.17
CA GLU A 791 -0.49 -44.95 5.24
C GLU A 791 -0.70 -43.83 4.20
N ILE A 792 -1.28 -44.14 3.04
CA ILE A 792 -1.66 -43.13 2.04
C ILE A 792 -2.82 -42.31 2.57
N LEU A 793 -3.83 -42.91 3.16
CA LEU A 793 -4.95 -42.15 3.74
C LEU A 793 -4.49 -41.25 4.88
N ASP A 794 -3.60 -41.73 5.75
CA ASP A 794 -3.04 -40.91 6.85
C ASP A 794 -2.24 -39.70 6.30
N LYS A 795 -1.44 -39.94 5.27
CA LYS A 795 -0.66 -38.87 4.62
C LYS A 795 -1.55 -37.81 3.99
N TYR A 796 -2.68 -38.21 3.43
CA TYR A 796 -3.62 -37.32 2.75
C TYR A 796 -4.96 -37.24 3.49
N GLU A 797 -4.95 -37.09 4.81
CA GLU A 797 -6.12 -37.10 5.68
C GLU A 797 -7.25 -36.20 5.16
N ASN A 798 -6.94 -34.97 4.74
CA ASN A 798 -7.90 -34.01 4.20
C ASN A 798 -8.55 -34.47 2.87
N TYR A 799 -7.94 -35.42 2.17
CA TYR A 799 -8.37 -35.96 0.87
C TYR A 799 -8.77 -37.44 0.95
N ALA A 800 -8.83 -38.02 2.14
CA ALA A 800 -9.07 -39.43 2.34
C ALA A 800 -10.37 -39.94 1.66
N SER A 801 -11.40 -39.08 1.62
CA SER A 801 -12.68 -39.37 0.95
C SER A 801 -12.58 -39.52 -0.57
N LEU A 802 -11.52 -39.02 -1.20
CA LEU A 802 -11.27 -39.14 -2.64
C LEU A 802 -10.62 -40.47 -3.00
N PHE A 803 -9.94 -41.12 -2.06
CA PHE A 803 -9.19 -42.35 -2.30
C PHE A 803 -10.03 -43.56 -1.94
N VAL A 804 -10.47 -44.28 -2.98
CA VAL A 804 -11.25 -45.53 -2.81
C VAL A 804 -10.31 -46.73 -2.91
N GLN A 805 -10.43 -47.67 -1.97
CA GLN A 805 -9.54 -48.85 -1.92
C GLN A 805 -9.50 -49.62 -3.24
N ASP A 806 -10.66 -49.77 -3.89
CA ASP A 806 -10.76 -50.47 -5.17
C ASP A 806 -9.82 -49.89 -6.24
N ASP A 807 -9.58 -48.59 -6.19
CA ASP A 807 -8.68 -47.92 -7.13
C ASP A 807 -7.21 -48.32 -6.95
N PHE A 808 -6.83 -48.72 -5.74
CA PHE A 808 -5.48 -49.18 -5.42
C PHE A 808 -5.35 -50.67 -5.66
N ASP A 809 -6.42 -51.45 -5.42
CA ASP A 809 -6.42 -52.87 -5.58
C ASP A 809 -6.34 -53.30 -7.05
N VAL A 810 -6.87 -52.49 -7.96
CA VAL A 810 -6.79 -52.77 -9.41
C VAL A 810 -5.46 -52.39 -10.06
N ILE A 811 -4.52 -51.77 -9.31
CA ILE A 811 -3.19 -51.42 -9.83
C ILE A 811 -2.43 -52.71 -10.10
N ARG A 812 -2.06 -52.94 -11.38
CA ARG A 812 -1.35 -54.15 -11.82
C ARG A 812 0.14 -54.07 -11.58
N GLU A 813 0.81 -55.16 -11.59
CA GLU A 813 2.27 -55.22 -11.59
C GLU A 813 2.85 -54.44 -12.78
N ASN A 814 3.87 -53.61 -12.54
CA ASN A 814 4.48 -52.68 -13.51
C ASN A 814 3.54 -51.56 -14.00
N GLU A 815 2.48 -51.25 -13.28
CA GLU A 815 1.60 -50.13 -13.53
C GLU A 815 1.86 -49.02 -12.52
N VAL A 816 1.91 -47.75 -13.00
CA VAL A 816 1.84 -46.56 -12.18
C VAL A 816 0.50 -45.87 -12.43
N LYS A 817 -0.28 -45.70 -11.38
CA LYS A 817 -1.52 -44.92 -11.39
C LYS A 817 -1.24 -43.54 -10.80
N PHE A 818 -1.53 -42.50 -11.54
CA PHE A 818 -1.38 -41.13 -11.14
C PHE A 818 -2.75 -40.62 -10.67
N PHE A 819 -2.88 -40.34 -9.40
CA PHE A 819 -4.05 -39.67 -8.84
C PHE A 819 -3.87 -38.18 -8.96
N VAL A 820 -4.86 -37.50 -9.54
CA VAL A 820 -4.84 -36.04 -9.79
C VAL A 820 -6.07 -35.45 -9.12
N PHE A 821 -5.90 -34.52 -8.19
CA PHE A 821 -7.00 -33.92 -7.46
C PHE A 821 -6.72 -32.45 -7.13
N ALA A 822 -7.79 -31.65 -7.12
CA ALA A 822 -7.72 -30.25 -6.76
C ALA A 822 -7.36 -30.08 -5.28
N ALA A 823 -6.48 -29.13 -4.98
CA ALA A 823 -6.15 -28.79 -3.60
C ALA A 823 -7.31 -28.04 -2.93
N GLN A 824 -7.51 -28.23 -1.62
CA GLN A 824 -8.56 -27.59 -0.85
C GLN A 824 -8.16 -26.18 -0.39
N ASP A 825 -6.90 -26.02 -0.05
CA ASP A 825 -6.31 -24.83 0.58
C ASP A 825 -5.29 -24.08 -0.29
N GLN A 826 -5.06 -24.61 -1.52
CA GLN A 826 -4.11 -24.02 -2.47
C GLN A 826 -4.74 -23.92 -3.85
N TRP A 827 -4.40 -22.89 -4.58
CA TRP A 827 -4.84 -22.68 -5.96
C TRP A 827 -4.04 -23.56 -6.93
N GLY A 828 -4.45 -24.81 -7.05
CA GLY A 828 -3.75 -25.79 -7.86
C GLY A 828 -4.28 -27.21 -7.67
N PHE A 829 -3.49 -28.16 -8.11
CA PHE A 829 -3.80 -29.57 -8.01
C PHE A 829 -2.57 -30.41 -7.67
N TRP A 830 -2.83 -31.53 -7.04
CA TRP A 830 -1.82 -32.50 -6.70
C TRP A 830 -1.76 -33.65 -7.74
N VAL A 831 -0.57 -34.16 -7.96
CA VAL A 831 -0.30 -35.40 -8.71
C VAL A 831 0.41 -36.34 -7.77
N VAL A 832 -0.25 -37.46 -7.48
CA VAL A 832 0.23 -38.50 -6.56
C VAL A 832 0.40 -39.80 -7.32
N PRO A 833 1.62 -40.27 -7.59
CA PRO A 833 1.86 -41.52 -8.27
C PRO A 833 1.91 -42.71 -7.29
N VAL A 834 1.15 -43.72 -7.57
CA VAL A 834 1.16 -44.99 -6.82
C VAL A 834 1.39 -46.16 -7.80
N ARG A 835 2.27 -47.07 -7.48
CA ARG A 835 2.55 -48.24 -8.29
C ARG A 835 2.53 -49.52 -7.47
N ARG A 836 2.45 -50.66 -8.18
CA ARG A 836 2.63 -51.98 -7.57
C ARG A 836 3.87 -52.64 -8.16
N MET A 837 4.78 -53.02 -7.26
CA MET A 837 6.01 -53.76 -7.62
C MET A 837 6.18 -54.91 -6.63
N GLN A 838 6.42 -56.12 -7.14
CA GLN A 838 6.57 -57.34 -6.33
C GLN A 838 5.41 -57.54 -5.34
N ASN A 839 4.19 -57.31 -5.79
CA ASN A 839 2.98 -57.32 -4.97
C ASN A 839 2.89 -56.32 -3.84
N VAL A 840 3.81 -55.33 -3.74
CA VAL A 840 3.81 -54.27 -2.74
C VAL A 840 3.41 -52.94 -3.39
N LEU A 841 2.54 -52.20 -2.70
CA LEU A 841 2.24 -50.81 -3.11
C LEU A 841 3.43 -49.93 -2.78
N GLN A 842 3.72 -49.03 -3.69
CA GLN A 842 4.76 -48.01 -3.52
C GLN A 842 4.20 -46.64 -3.88
N LEU A 843 4.42 -45.67 -2.96
CA LEU A 843 4.09 -44.26 -3.17
C LEU A 843 5.30 -43.53 -3.72
N GLY A 844 5.13 -42.84 -4.84
CA GLY A 844 6.15 -41.97 -5.39
C GLY A 844 6.09 -40.55 -4.81
N LYS A 845 7.02 -39.72 -5.25
CA LYS A 845 7.04 -38.31 -4.83
C LYS A 845 5.84 -37.59 -5.43
N ASP A 846 5.00 -37.00 -4.59
CA ASP A 846 3.92 -36.12 -4.99
C ASP A 846 4.43 -34.81 -5.54
N ALA A 847 3.64 -34.14 -6.39
CA ALA A 847 3.92 -32.84 -6.90
C ALA A 847 2.65 -31.97 -6.90
N PHE A 848 2.81 -30.72 -6.45
CA PHE A 848 1.79 -29.72 -6.56
C PHE A 848 2.02 -28.85 -7.80
N TYR A 849 0.96 -28.56 -8.53
CA TYR A 849 0.97 -27.66 -9.69
C TYR A 849 -0.06 -26.57 -9.49
N ALA A 850 0.38 -25.32 -9.50
CA ALA A 850 -0.51 -24.19 -9.50
C ALA A 850 -1.31 -24.09 -10.81
N PHE A 851 -2.58 -23.72 -10.77
CA PHE A 851 -3.44 -23.62 -11.96
C PHE A 851 -2.95 -22.56 -12.96
N GLU A 852 -2.33 -21.52 -12.50
CA GLU A 852 -1.75 -20.49 -13.35
C GLU A 852 -0.25 -20.45 -13.05
N ASN A 853 0.54 -20.88 -14.01
CA ASN A 853 1.92 -20.46 -14.16
C ASN A 853 1.93 -19.24 -15.09
N ASP A 854 0.96 -18.34 -14.89
CA ASP A 854 1.13 -17.04 -15.49
C ASP A 854 2.51 -16.59 -15.05
N SER A 855 3.35 -16.25 -16.04
CA SER A 855 4.47 -15.38 -15.83
C SER A 855 3.87 -14.16 -15.12
N TRP A 856 3.74 -14.30 -13.79
CA TRP A 856 3.38 -13.23 -12.91
C TRP A 856 4.27 -12.10 -13.38
N GLU A 857 3.67 -11.03 -13.85
CA GLU A 857 4.42 -9.84 -14.19
C GLU A 857 5.11 -9.41 -12.90
N MET A 858 6.35 -9.91 -12.73
CA MET A 858 7.07 -9.83 -11.46
C MET A 858 7.29 -8.39 -11.05
N ASP A 859 7.26 -7.50 -12.03
CA ASP A 859 7.38 -6.06 -11.82
C ASP A 859 6.64 -5.31 -12.94
N PHE A 860 5.54 -4.67 -12.58
CA PHE A 860 4.79 -3.78 -13.47
C PHE A 860 5.67 -2.60 -13.95
N PHE A 861 6.63 -2.20 -13.12
CA PHE A 861 7.55 -1.10 -13.33
C PHE A 861 8.91 -1.53 -13.90
N ASP A 862 8.97 -2.63 -14.63
CA ASP A 862 10.19 -3.22 -15.18
C ASP A 862 10.83 -2.42 -16.33
N GLY A 863 10.16 -1.41 -16.84
CA GLY A 863 10.63 -0.54 -17.93
C GLY A 863 10.33 -1.05 -19.34
N MET A 864 9.49 -2.06 -19.48
CA MET A 864 9.03 -2.54 -20.79
C MET A 864 7.82 -1.74 -21.32
N LYS A 865 7.14 -1.03 -20.43
CA LYS A 865 5.91 -0.27 -20.70
C LYS A 865 6.13 1.16 -21.11
#